data_2a48fa932acad4f03882db99805d4e0b
#
_entry.id   2a48fa932acad4f03882db99805d4e0b
#
_cell.length_a   1.000
_cell.length_b   1.000
_cell.length_c   1.000
_cell.angle_alpha   90.00
_cell.angle_beta   90.00
_cell.angle_gamma   90.00
#
_symmetry.space_group_name_H-M   'P 1'
#
loop_
_entity.id
_entity.type
_entity.pdbx_description
1 polymer ?
#
loop_
_entity_poly.entity_id
_entity_poly.type
_entity_poly.pdbx_seq_one_letter_code
_entity_poly.pdbx_strand_id
1 'polypeptide(L)'
;MGVITFSAPSSLYFIFFSNSATKRHPRLIPVLLLIIITSLATPLQAQIVLKGKITTEKNEPVAFAPVILQQLPDTTRYTEGVITDMAGNYRFGKHRAGRYLLSVRTIGYKTLYDTVLLRKPSIGMTEVVRDYVLSEDVAEIDAVVVTANNTASYFDRTVYTITNEDRKAAVTSLDLTNKIPQIRINRQTNQITASDGSVTVLVNGIASSEQELTTLRPEDVRKIEYYDLPPIKFGLINGNKVINIITKIREDGIYGSVELNQHLTSPWLNDSFFLQYNRGRHQLAFTANIGYGSWDDQYASDEMEYTLDGVDFRQEEERQSENNFLSPQFSLKYTNQLPGKYVFQARFFPSYDKHSQQTDSRLAFIQDGIGSDRYGVKESESHSFNPTLDLYFWRQFRNRHELMITLRGDYINSVSDTYKNQYALSDDTPVFEDFLNMDGDGYQMNGQALYTKTFDKLTLSFGDYFYYDISKYRIDNTSGYSRETNSILKNYFAGEITGKIGPRFTYRFSLGVTGTRTKTNDNDIWQWVFAPRVDIGYRISPSFMLKAGFVQANMQPGLGQLSEATSFYNQNIIVHGNPELVGGRANQTTFNVVYHNKWLNINVSYSYLYYKNPIDYYYQYEQPYIAYSPINDNWADVHSVHYDLRLSPFKNDLLALKLGGGFSYTKVDSKVLGRVTHFQAPMYYELTFNYKNFSAYYQGAIPCKGLSIPMIYDSELSSAIGVRYKYKDWAFQLSCDNFLTNPESHYHSIENSIVRTQGTSYVKNAWNRVMLKINFRFGKGKQYQEPVRKTVEEGL
;
A
#
# COMPACT_ATOMS: atom_id res chain seq x y z
N MET A 1 20.25 15.85 44.57
CA MET A 1 21.21 15.12 45.45
C MET A 1 20.75 13.69 45.56
N GLY A 2 21.57 12.71 45.13
CA GLY A 2 21.27 11.31 45.25
C GLY A 2 21.73 10.52 44.04
N VAL A 3 23.03 10.41 43.86
CA VAL A 3 23.70 9.50 42.93
C VAL A 3 23.64 8.10 43.53
N ILE A 4 23.15 7.11 42.77
CA ILE A 4 23.40 5.71 43.10
C ILE A 4 23.95 5.04 41.82
N THR A 5 25.24 4.77 41.90
CA THR A 5 26.03 3.89 41.05
C THR A 5 25.76 2.43 41.41
N PHE A 6 25.48 1.56 40.43
CA PHE A 6 25.68 0.13 40.62
C PHE A 6 26.65 -0.41 39.57
N SER A 7 27.72 -0.96 40.16
CA SER A 7 28.81 -1.69 39.55
C SER A 7 28.39 -3.11 39.15
N ALA A 8 28.97 -3.57 38.05
CA ALA A 8 28.95 -4.98 37.65
C ALA A 8 29.75 -5.87 38.57
N PRO A 9 29.55 -7.19 38.55
CA PRO A 9 30.67 -8.10 38.61
C PRO A 9 30.70 -9.11 37.46
N SER A 10 31.85 -9.15 36.86
CA SER A 10 32.44 -10.23 36.11
C SER A 10 32.58 -11.51 36.92
N SER A 11 32.29 -12.69 36.35
CA SER A 11 32.87 -13.97 36.78
C SER A 11 32.89 -14.94 35.60
N LEU A 12 34.05 -15.08 35.02
CA LEU A 12 34.48 -16.24 34.23
C LEU A 12 34.65 -17.41 35.19
N TYR A 13 34.07 -18.56 34.84
CA TYR A 13 34.49 -19.84 35.41
C TYR A 13 35.20 -20.67 34.34
N PHE A 14 36.54 -20.82 34.54
CA PHE A 14 37.35 -21.85 33.95
C PHE A 14 37.26 -23.09 34.84
N ILE A 15 36.94 -24.25 34.29
CA ILE A 15 37.09 -25.53 34.95
C ILE A 15 38.30 -26.21 34.34
N PHE A 16 39.36 -26.31 35.15
CA PHE A 16 40.49 -27.21 34.94
C PHE A 16 40.14 -28.60 35.46
N PHE A 17 40.32 -29.62 34.65
CA PHE A 17 40.47 -30.98 35.15
C PHE A 17 41.92 -31.36 35.07
N SER A 18 42.45 -31.71 36.25
CA SER A 18 43.80 -32.18 36.50
C SER A 18 43.95 -33.65 36.18
N ASN A 19 45.16 -33.97 35.76
CA ASN A 19 45.74 -35.27 35.53
C ASN A 19 45.54 -36.28 36.65
N SER A 20 45.27 -37.52 36.28
CA SER A 20 45.97 -38.67 36.96
C SER A 20 46.26 -39.74 35.94
N ALA A 21 47.48 -40.21 36.04
CA ALA A 21 48.18 -41.19 35.21
C ALA A 21 47.66 -42.64 35.38
N THR A 22 47.70 -43.38 34.35
CA THR A 22 48.47 -44.62 34.15
C THR A 22 47.82 -45.63 33.24
N LYS A 23 48.41 -45.97 32.17
CA LYS A 23 48.96 -47.30 31.73
C LYS A 23 49.06 -47.41 30.22
N ARG A 24 50.28 -47.79 29.80
CA ARG A 24 50.70 -48.04 28.44
C ARG A 24 49.90 -49.08 27.69
N HIS A 25 49.55 -48.81 26.44
CA HIS A 25 49.49 -49.75 25.34
C HIS A 25 49.97 -49.10 24.05
N PRO A 26 51.15 -49.47 23.51
CA PRO A 26 51.63 -48.90 22.26
C PRO A 26 51.31 -49.88 21.13
N ARG A 27 50.29 -49.69 20.34
CA ARG A 27 50.10 -50.35 19.02
C ARG A 27 48.98 -49.87 18.16
N LEU A 28 48.34 -48.71 18.48
CA LEU A 28 47.21 -48.21 17.68
C LEU A 28 47.56 -46.99 16.80
N ILE A 29 48.72 -46.39 16.97
CA ILE A 29 49.12 -45.16 16.24
C ILE A 29 49.36 -45.40 14.73
N PRO A 30 49.99 -46.51 14.27
CA PRO A 30 50.23 -46.73 12.85
C PRO A 30 48.92 -47.03 12.06
N VAL A 31 47.92 -47.61 12.67
CA VAL A 31 46.60 -47.90 12.00
C VAL A 31 45.78 -46.65 11.84
N LEU A 32 45.79 -45.73 12.83
CA LEU A 32 45.12 -44.47 12.74
C LEU A 32 45.76 -43.54 11.69
N LEU A 33 47.09 -43.56 11.58
CA LEU A 33 47.81 -42.79 10.57
C LEU A 33 47.51 -43.31 9.14
N LEU A 34 47.40 -44.66 8.98
CA LEU A 34 47.08 -45.27 7.71
C LEU A 34 45.60 -44.97 7.28
N ILE A 35 44.67 -44.91 8.22
CA ILE A 35 43.29 -44.53 7.97
C ILE A 35 43.17 -43.04 7.63
N ILE A 36 43.94 -42.16 8.28
CA ILE A 36 44.01 -40.74 7.98
C ILE A 36 44.64 -40.48 6.59
N ILE A 37 45.67 -41.22 6.21
CA ILE A 37 46.30 -41.09 4.89
C ILE A 37 45.45 -41.69 3.78
N THR A 38 44.66 -42.71 4.04
CA THR A 38 43.70 -43.24 3.03
C THR A 38 42.45 -42.43 2.92
N SER A 39 42.04 -41.68 3.98
CA SER A 39 40.90 -40.76 3.89
C SER A 39 41.23 -39.42 3.22
N LEU A 40 42.53 -39.09 3.07
CA LEU A 40 43.01 -37.90 2.36
C LEU A 40 43.22 -38.13 0.85
N ALA A 41 43.11 -39.36 0.37
CA ALA A 41 43.12 -39.67 -1.06
C ALA A 41 41.73 -39.46 -1.67
N THR A 42 41.18 -38.22 -1.57
CA THR A 42 40.07 -37.85 -2.46
C THR A 42 40.60 -37.87 -3.89
N PRO A 43 39.98 -38.61 -4.82
CA PRO A 43 40.40 -38.57 -6.21
C PRO A 43 40.30 -37.12 -6.66
N LEU A 44 41.37 -36.52 -7.13
CA LEU A 44 41.36 -35.24 -7.83
C LEU A 44 40.47 -35.44 -9.07
N GLN A 45 39.17 -35.14 -8.90
CA GLN A 45 38.26 -35.16 -10.05
C GLN A 45 38.63 -34.00 -10.95
N ALA A 46 39.06 -34.33 -12.15
CA ALA A 46 39.32 -33.36 -13.19
C ALA A 46 38.07 -32.49 -13.41
N GLN A 47 38.18 -31.18 -13.21
CA GLN A 47 37.08 -30.23 -13.25
C GLN A 47 37.20 -29.35 -14.48
N ILE A 48 36.08 -29.11 -15.17
CA ILE A 48 36.04 -28.35 -16.41
C ILE A 48 35.15 -27.12 -16.17
N VAL A 49 35.67 -25.95 -16.54
CA VAL A 49 34.93 -24.68 -16.51
C VAL A 49 34.53 -24.32 -17.92
N LEU A 50 33.25 -24.07 -18.14
CA LEU A 50 32.70 -23.56 -19.41
C LEU A 50 32.51 -22.06 -19.30
N LYS A 51 33.10 -21.28 -20.19
CA LYS A 51 32.93 -19.83 -20.28
C LYS A 51 32.87 -19.37 -21.72
N GLY A 52 32.45 -18.15 -21.96
CA GLY A 52 32.40 -17.57 -23.29
C GLY A 52 31.72 -16.20 -23.30
N LYS A 53 31.49 -15.67 -24.48
CA LYS A 53 30.87 -14.37 -24.70
C LYS A 53 29.65 -14.53 -25.61
N ILE A 54 28.61 -13.78 -25.35
CA ILE A 54 27.40 -13.69 -26.18
C ILE A 54 27.33 -12.30 -26.78
N THR A 55 27.25 -12.24 -28.11
CA THR A 55 27.18 -10.99 -28.87
C THR A 55 26.01 -11.03 -29.85
N THR A 56 25.63 -9.87 -30.39
CA THR A 56 24.73 -9.73 -31.53
C THR A 56 25.49 -9.91 -32.85
N GLU A 57 24.78 -10.02 -33.96
CA GLU A 57 25.35 -10.02 -35.30
C GLU A 57 26.17 -8.74 -35.61
N LYS A 58 25.91 -7.65 -34.89
CA LYS A 58 26.67 -6.40 -34.95
C LYS A 58 27.87 -6.36 -34.00
N ASN A 59 28.21 -7.52 -33.40
CA ASN A 59 29.30 -7.67 -32.43
C ASN A 59 29.10 -6.86 -31.11
N GLU A 60 27.87 -6.46 -30.81
CA GLU A 60 27.54 -5.81 -29.55
C GLU A 60 27.32 -6.86 -28.45
N PRO A 61 27.78 -6.66 -27.21
CA PRO A 61 27.61 -7.62 -26.14
C PRO A 61 26.14 -7.74 -25.72
N VAL A 62 25.65 -8.96 -25.59
CA VAL A 62 24.30 -9.22 -25.05
C VAL A 62 24.43 -9.39 -23.55
N ALA A 63 24.18 -8.31 -22.82
CA ALA A 63 24.21 -8.30 -21.38
C ALA A 63 22.97 -8.95 -20.74
N PHE A 64 23.18 -9.61 -19.59
CA PHE A 64 22.10 -10.20 -18.78
C PHE A 64 21.24 -11.27 -19.47
N ALA A 65 21.76 -11.89 -20.51
CA ALA A 65 21.11 -13.04 -21.14
C ALA A 65 21.24 -14.28 -20.25
N PRO A 66 20.16 -14.98 -19.95
CA PRO A 66 20.22 -16.27 -19.24
C PRO A 66 20.82 -17.33 -20.14
N VAL A 67 21.87 -17.98 -19.67
CA VAL A 67 22.53 -19.12 -20.29
C VAL A 67 22.29 -20.32 -19.39
N ILE A 68 21.63 -21.35 -19.92
CA ILE A 68 21.25 -22.55 -19.18
C ILE A 68 22.03 -23.74 -19.71
N LEU A 69 22.59 -24.51 -18.80
CA LEU A 69 23.34 -25.73 -19.11
C LEU A 69 22.64 -26.94 -18.50
N GLN A 70 22.26 -27.91 -19.33
CA GLN A 70 21.53 -29.12 -18.94
C GLN A 70 22.32 -30.36 -19.35
N GLN A 71 22.40 -31.36 -18.48
CA GLN A 71 23.14 -32.58 -18.79
C GLN A 71 22.30 -33.52 -19.68
N LEU A 72 22.90 -34.03 -20.75
CA LEU A 72 22.30 -35.02 -21.64
C LEU A 72 22.65 -36.46 -21.23
N PRO A 73 21.79 -37.48 -21.48
CA PRO A 73 20.50 -37.37 -22.20
C PRO A 73 19.33 -36.87 -21.35
N ASP A 74 19.41 -36.86 -20.04
CA ASP A 74 18.33 -36.47 -19.13
C ASP A 74 18.48 -35.03 -18.68
N THR A 75 17.77 -34.11 -19.33
CA THR A 75 17.80 -32.67 -19.04
C THR A 75 17.15 -32.29 -17.71
N THR A 76 16.44 -33.20 -17.06
CA THR A 76 15.79 -32.96 -15.74
C THR A 76 16.73 -33.22 -14.57
N ARG A 77 17.79 -33.97 -14.76
CA ARG A 77 18.67 -34.48 -13.72
C ARG A 77 19.70 -33.45 -13.20
N TYR A 78 20.12 -32.55 -14.07
CA TYR A 78 21.04 -31.46 -13.72
C TYR A 78 20.80 -30.26 -14.62
N THR A 79 20.53 -29.13 -14.01
CA THR A 79 20.35 -27.85 -14.70
C THR A 79 21.06 -26.75 -13.89
N GLU A 80 21.94 -26.02 -14.56
CA GLU A 80 22.58 -24.83 -13.99
C GLU A 80 22.32 -23.64 -14.93
N GLY A 81 22.01 -22.49 -14.38
CA GLY A 81 21.79 -21.24 -15.11
C GLY A 81 22.75 -20.15 -14.64
N VAL A 82 23.36 -19.45 -15.56
CA VAL A 82 24.15 -18.24 -15.33
C VAL A 82 23.63 -17.11 -16.20
N ILE A 83 23.97 -15.87 -15.87
CA ILE A 83 23.57 -14.69 -16.61
C ILE A 83 24.81 -14.00 -17.13
N THR A 84 24.81 -13.55 -18.38
CA THR A 84 25.92 -12.79 -18.96
C THR A 84 26.14 -11.48 -18.21
N ASP A 85 27.39 -11.08 -18.07
CA ASP A 85 27.76 -9.76 -17.52
C ASP A 85 27.51 -8.62 -18.52
N MET A 86 27.86 -7.38 -18.15
CA MET A 86 27.69 -6.21 -19.03
C MET A 86 28.48 -6.29 -20.34
N ALA A 87 29.57 -7.05 -20.34
CA ALA A 87 30.39 -7.28 -21.53
C ALA A 87 29.94 -8.50 -22.35
N GLY A 88 28.80 -9.12 -21.96
CA GLY A 88 28.27 -10.32 -22.59
C GLY A 88 28.96 -11.61 -22.17
N ASN A 89 29.87 -11.61 -21.18
CA ASN A 89 30.58 -12.83 -20.79
C ASN A 89 29.72 -13.67 -19.83
N TYR A 90 29.79 -14.97 -19.97
CA TYR A 90 29.21 -15.95 -19.06
C TYR A 90 30.26 -16.94 -18.57
N ARG A 91 30.07 -17.51 -17.38
CA ARG A 91 30.96 -18.50 -16.78
C ARG A 91 30.15 -19.45 -15.88
N PHE A 92 30.15 -20.71 -16.24
CA PHE A 92 29.68 -21.79 -15.39
C PHE A 92 30.74 -22.22 -14.40
N GLY A 93 30.30 -22.86 -13.31
CA GLY A 93 31.21 -23.43 -12.32
C GLY A 93 32.02 -24.62 -12.82
N LYS A 94 32.33 -25.52 -11.93
CA LYS A 94 33.14 -26.69 -12.20
C LYS A 94 32.25 -27.90 -12.55
N HIS A 95 32.37 -28.41 -13.78
CA HIS A 95 31.56 -29.51 -14.30
C HIS A 95 32.33 -30.80 -14.48
N ARG A 96 31.61 -31.92 -14.53
CA ARG A 96 32.16 -33.23 -14.91
C ARG A 96 32.21 -33.36 -16.42
N ALA A 97 33.06 -34.23 -16.93
CA ALA A 97 33.04 -34.57 -18.35
C ALA A 97 31.70 -35.20 -18.73
N GLY A 98 31.15 -34.76 -19.85
CA GLY A 98 29.83 -35.22 -20.32
C GLY A 98 29.30 -34.38 -21.52
N ARG A 99 28.18 -34.76 -22.04
CA ARG A 99 27.44 -33.98 -23.06
C ARG A 99 26.41 -33.10 -22.34
N TYR A 100 26.38 -31.86 -22.75
CA TYR A 100 25.47 -30.86 -22.17
C TYR A 100 24.74 -30.11 -23.28
N LEU A 101 23.47 -29.79 -23.07
CA LEU A 101 22.71 -28.86 -23.88
C LEU A 101 22.87 -27.48 -23.28
N LEU A 102 23.45 -26.55 -24.01
CA LEU A 102 23.50 -25.13 -23.67
C LEU A 102 22.38 -24.44 -24.41
N SER A 103 21.61 -23.62 -23.71
CA SER A 103 20.58 -22.78 -24.32
C SER A 103 20.70 -21.35 -23.83
N VAL A 104 20.50 -20.41 -24.76
CA VAL A 104 20.42 -18.98 -24.48
C VAL A 104 19.07 -18.48 -24.96
N ARG A 105 18.27 -17.95 -24.04
CA ARG A 105 16.95 -17.42 -24.36
C ARG A 105 16.82 -16.01 -23.83
N THR A 106 16.80 -15.03 -24.70
CA THR A 106 16.59 -13.63 -24.32
C THR A 106 15.63 -12.95 -25.29
N ILE A 107 14.93 -11.92 -24.81
CA ILE A 107 13.88 -11.23 -25.58
C ILE A 107 14.52 -10.45 -26.74
N GLY A 108 13.94 -10.55 -27.91
CA GLY A 108 14.41 -9.87 -29.13
C GLY A 108 15.41 -10.69 -29.96
N TYR A 109 15.74 -11.90 -29.52
CA TYR A 109 16.66 -12.79 -30.22
C TYR A 109 16.11 -14.21 -30.37
N LYS A 110 16.46 -14.90 -31.42
CA LYS A 110 16.15 -16.31 -31.60
C LYS A 110 16.80 -17.14 -30.51
N THR A 111 16.05 -18.05 -29.90
CA THR A 111 16.61 -18.95 -28.89
C THR A 111 17.72 -19.81 -29.50
N LEU A 112 18.92 -19.72 -28.93
CA LEU A 112 20.06 -20.50 -29.36
C LEU A 112 20.11 -21.81 -28.54
N TYR A 113 20.39 -22.94 -29.26
CA TYR A 113 20.67 -24.21 -28.64
C TYR A 113 21.98 -24.75 -29.20
N ASP A 114 22.88 -25.22 -28.31
CA ASP A 114 24.10 -25.91 -28.73
C ASP A 114 24.40 -27.10 -27.82
N THR A 115 24.98 -28.15 -28.37
CA THR A 115 25.40 -29.35 -27.64
C THR A 115 26.89 -29.26 -27.37
N VAL A 116 27.25 -29.02 -26.14
CA VAL A 116 28.65 -28.87 -25.69
C VAL A 116 29.15 -30.21 -25.15
N LEU A 117 30.26 -30.68 -25.68
CA LEU A 117 30.96 -31.85 -25.16
C LEU A 117 32.13 -31.42 -24.27
N LEU A 118 31.99 -31.62 -22.96
CA LEU A 118 33.05 -31.41 -22.00
C LEU A 118 33.88 -32.69 -21.84
N ARG A 119 35.11 -32.70 -22.38
CA ARG A 119 36.02 -33.88 -22.33
C ARG A 119 36.86 -33.89 -21.06
N LYS A 120 37.09 -35.04 -20.47
CA LYS A 120 37.92 -35.21 -19.30
C LYS A 120 39.36 -34.71 -19.59
N PRO A 121 39.91 -33.74 -18.84
CA PRO A 121 41.26 -33.31 -19.03
C PRO A 121 42.24 -34.40 -18.56
N SER A 122 43.43 -34.47 -19.18
CA SER A 122 44.47 -35.46 -18.81
C SER A 122 45.07 -35.16 -17.46
N ILE A 123 45.20 -33.89 -17.07
CA ILE A 123 45.74 -33.42 -15.76
C ILE A 123 45.11 -32.05 -15.47
N GLY A 124 44.66 -31.83 -14.22
CA GLY A 124 44.26 -30.51 -13.70
C GLY A 124 42.87 -29.99 -14.13
N MET A 125 42.70 -28.66 -14.10
CA MET A 125 41.49 -27.95 -14.47
C MET A 125 41.61 -27.44 -15.91
N THR A 126 40.58 -27.70 -16.73
CA THR A 126 40.52 -27.20 -18.11
C THR A 126 39.39 -26.20 -18.28
N GLU A 127 39.67 -25.08 -18.95
CA GLU A 127 38.66 -24.13 -19.36
C GLU A 127 38.25 -24.37 -20.82
N VAL A 128 36.95 -24.48 -21.06
CA VAL A 128 36.36 -24.58 -22.39
C VAL A 128 35.71 -23.24 -22.71
N VAL A 129 36.16 -22.60 -23.79
CA VAL A 129 35.58 -21.32 -24.26
C VAL A 129 34.62 -21.59 -25.39
N ARG A 130 33.42 -21.03 -25.29
CA ARG A 130 32.39 -21.06 -26.33
C ARG A 130 31.72 -19.70 -26.43
N ASP A 131 31.93 -19.03 -27.57
CA ASP A 131 31.31 -17.76 -27.87
C ASP A 131 30.11 -18.00 -28.80
N TYR A 132 29.06 -17.20 -28.63
CA TYR A 132 27.83 -17.33 -29.39
C TYR A 132 27.35 -15.97 -29.89
N VAL A 133 26.80 -15.99 -31.12
CA VAL A 133 26.16 -14.83 -31.74
C VAL A 133 24.67 -15.08 -31.77
N LEU A 134 23.89 -14.17 -31.20
CA LEU A 134 22.44 -14.21 -31.26
C LEU A 134 21.93 -13.42 -32.45
N SER A 135 21.12 -14.06 -33.27
CA SER A 135 20.40 -13.41 -34.37
C SER A 135 19.15 -12.70 -33.83
N GLU A 136 18.95 -11.45 -34.25
CA GLU A 136 17.71 -10.71 -33.91
C GLU A 136 16.49 -11.49 -34.46
N ASP A 137 15.48 -11.61 -33.66
CA ASP A 137 14.19 -12.17 -34.06
C ASP A 137 13.36 -11.05 -34.69
N VAL A 138 13.56 -10.81 -36.00
CA VAL A 138 12.86 -9.78 -36.77
C VAL A 138 11.45 -10.25 -37.18
N ALA A 139 11.04 -11.48 -36.84
CA ALA A 139 9.65 -11.84 -36.95
C ALA A 139 8.85 -10.92 -35.99
N GLU A 140 7.95 -10.12 -36.54
CA GLU A 140 6.78 -9.66 -35.83
C GLU A 140 6.37 -10.77 -34.88
N ILE A 141 6.36 -10.50 -33.57
CA ILE A 141 5.90 -11.47 -32.59
C ILE A 141 4.39 -11.57 -32.74
N ASP A 142 3.97 -12.17 -33.87
CA ASP A 142 2.71 -12.84 -33.94
C ASP A 142 2.87 -14.12 -33.13
N ALA A 143 2.42 -13.99 -31.91
CA ALA A 143 1.95 -15.07 -31.06
C ALA A 143 2.76 -16.38 -31.14
N VAL A 144 3.90 -16.43 -30.47
CA VAL A 144 4.15 -17.62 -29.68
C VAL A 144 3.09 -17.58 -28.57
N VAL A 145 2.01 -18.27 -28.78
CA VAL A 145 1.05 -18.63 -27.74
C VAL A 145 1.82 -19.50 -26.75
N VAL A 146 2.58 -18.88 -25.90
CA VAL A 146 2.97 -19.49 -24.63
C VAL A 146 1.66 -19.58 -23.87
N THR A 147 1.10 -20.78 -23.80
CA THR A 147 0.00 -21.14 -22.91
C THR A 147 0.47 -21.16 -21.45
N ALA A 148 1.24 -20.16 -21.05
CA ALA A 148 1.57 -19.89 -19.67
C ALA A 148 0.58 -18.83 -19.18
N ASN A 149 -0.05 -19.10 -18.05
CA ASN A 149 -0.88 -18.13 -17.37
C ASN A 149 -0.08 -16.84 -17.21
N ASN A 150 -0.64 -15.71 -17.66
CA ASN A 150 -0.04 -14.39 -17.48
C ASN A 150 -0.04 -13.96 -16.00
N THR A 151 -0.46 -14.84 -15.10
CA THR A 151 -0.56 -14.64 -13.66
C THR A 151 0.18 -15.75 -12.94
N ALA A 152 1.02 -15.39 -11.98
CA ALA A 152 1.76 -16.32 -11.13
C ALA A 152 1.56 -15.94 -9.66
N SER A 153 1.09 -16.89 -8.83
CA SER A 153 0.91 -16.67 -7.39
C SER A 153 2.11 -17.17 -6.60
N TYR A 154 2.56 -16.32 -5.70
CA TYR A 154 3.53 -16.58 -4.67
C TYR A 154 2.88 -16.43 -3.30
N PHE A 155 3.54 -16.86 -2.24
CA PHE A 155 2.93 -16.83 -0.91
C PHE A 155 2.65 -15.41 -0.41
N ASP A 156 3.47 -14.43 -0.79
CA ASP A 156 3.37 -13.03 -0.36
C ASP A 156 2.74 -12.11 -1.41
N ARG A 157 2.66 -12.56 -2.66
CA ARG A 157 2.17 -11.73 -3.77
C ARG A 157 1.61 -12.56 -4.93
N THR A 158 0.90 -11.87 -5.80
CA THR A 158 0.54 -12.34 -7.14
C THR A 158 1.17 -11.44 -8.18
N VAL A 159 1.80 -12.02 -9.19
CA VAL A 159 2.46 -11.32 -10.29
C VAL A 159 1.60 -11.40 -11.55
N TYR A 160 1.25 -10.26 -12.10
CA TYR A 160 0.50 -10.11 -13.34
C TYR A 160 1.45 -9.63 -14.45
N THR A 161 1.73 -10.48 -15.40
CA THR A 161 2.50 -10.13 -16.60
C THR A 161 1.62 -9.33 -17.55
N ILE A 162 2.07 -8.15 -17.97
CA ILE A 162 1.32 -7.25 -18.85
C ILE A 162 1.63 -7.59 -20.30
N THR A 163 0.61 -7.97 -21.03
CA THR A 163 0.70 -8.31 -22.47
C THR A 163 0.64 -7.06 -23.34
N ASN A 164 0.91 -7.22 -24.65
CA ASN A 164 0.77 -6.11 -25.59
C ASN A 164 -0.70 -5.69 -25.77
N GLU A 165 -1.61 -6.65 -25.67
CA GLU A 165 -3.05 -6.41 -25.71
C GLU A 165 -3.51 -5.58 -24.52
N ASP A 166 -3.02 -5.89 -23.31
CA ASP A 166 -3.29 -5.11 -22.10
C ASP A 166 -2.85 -3.66 -22.24
N ARG A 167 -1.63 -3.46 -22.78
CA ARG A 167 -1.08 -2.11 -23.02
C ARG A 167 -1.89 -1.34 -24.04
N LYS A 168 -2.40 -2.00 -25.08
CA LYS A 168 -3.27 -1.36 -26.09
C LYS A 168 -4.62 -0.96 -25.51
N ALA A 169 -5.20 -1.80 -24.67
CA ALA A 169 -6.50 -1.55 -24.03
C ALA A 169 -6.43 -0.46 -22.94
N ALA A 170 -5.29 -0.32 -22.27
CA ALA A 170 -5.13 0.64 -21.19
C ALA A 170 -4.90 2.07 -21.70
N VAL A 171 -5.60 3.03 -21.11
CA VAL A 171 -5.38 4.46 -21.33
C VAL A 171 -4.20 4.94 -20.52
N THR A 172 -4.13 4.57 -19.23
CA THR A 172 -3.04 4.88 -18.32
C THR A 172 -2.47 3.60 -17.70
N SER A 173 -1.34 3.67 -17.03
CA SER A 173 -0.82 2.51 -16.28
C SER A 173 -1.69 2.14 -15.10
N LEU A 174 -2.48 3.08 -14.58
CA LEU A 174 -3.49 2.83 -13.57
C LEU A 174 -4.50 1.77 -14.04
N ASP A 175 -4.94 1.83 -15.30
CA ASP A 175 -5.89 0.86 -15.88
C ASP A 175 -5.38 -0.57 -15.86
N LEU A 176 -4.06 -0.76 -15.93
CA LEU A 176 -3.45 -2.09 -15.87
C LEU A 176 -3.64 -2.77 -14.52
N THR A 177 -3.84 -1.99 -13.45
CA THR A 177 -4.12 -2.53 -12.11
C THR A 177 -5.48 -3.20 -12.01
N ASN A 178 -6.40 -2.93 -12.95
CA ASN A 178 -7.69 -3.64 -13.05
C ASN A 178 -7.59 -5.15 -13.31
N LYS A 179 -6.40 -5.63 -13.68
CA LYS A 179 -6.15 -7.08 -13.75
C LYS A 179 -6.18 -7.75 -12.38
N ILE A 180 -5.98 -7.00 -11.32
CA ILE A 180 -6.00 -7.47 -9.95
C ILE A 180 -7.46 -7.51 -9.48
N PRO A 181 -8.02 -8.69 -9.14
CA PRO A 181 -9.42 -8.81 -8.74
C PRO A 181 -9.78 -7.92 -7.54
N GLN A 182 -8.89 -7.86 -6.55
CA GLN A 182 -9.07 -7.15 -5.28
C GLN A 182 -9.04 -5.63 -5.40
N ILE A 183 -8.59 -5.08 -6.53
CA ILE A 183 -8.37 -3.65 -6.68
C ILE A 183 -9.57 -2.98 -7.34
N ARG A 184 -9.96 -1.85 -6.78
CA ARG A 184 -10.95 -0.92 -7.32
C ARG A 184 -10.27 0.38 -7.68
N ILE A 185 -10.70 0.97 -8.77
CA ILE A 185 -10.24 2.29 -9.22
C ILE A 185 -11.42 3.22 -9.24
N ASN A 186 -11.38 4.26 -8.43
CA ASN A 186 -12.27 5.40 -8.62
C ASN A 186 -11.78 6.16 -9.86
N ARG A 187 -12.56 6.13 -10.91
CA ARG A 187 -12.16 6.70 -12.21
C ARG A 187 -12.22 8.21 -12.24
N GLN A 188 -12.92 8.81 -11.29
CA GLN A 188 -13.01 10.26 -11.11
C GLN A 188 -11.72 10.80 -10.45
N THR A 189 -11.38 10.25 -9.29
CA THR A 189 -10.25 10.72 -8.47
C THR A 189 -8.94 10.00 -8.78
N ASN A 190 -8.96 8.93 -9.58
CA ASN A 190 -7.85 7.98 -9.81
C ASN A 190 -7.41 7.20 -8.56
N GLN A 191 -8.16 7.27 -7.48
CA GLN A 191 -7.85 6.58 -6.24
C GLN A 191 -7.94 5.06 -6.40
N ILE A 192 -6.94 4.36 -5.86
CA ILE A 192 -6.89 2.90 -5.81
C ILE A 192 -7.25 2.43 -4.41
N THR A 193 -8.18 1.51 -4.32
CA THR A 193 -8.56 0.84 -3.05
C THR A 193 -8.54 -0.67 -3.22
N ALA A 194 -8.30 -1.40 -2.13
CA ALA A 194 -8.49 -2.85 -2.11
C ALA A 194 -9.82 -3.19 -1.44
N SER A 195 -10.36 -4.35 -1.74
CA SER A 195 -11.59 -4.86 -1.13
C SER A 195 -11.47 -5.06 0.38
N ASP A 196 -10.25 -5.32 0.87
CA ASP A 196 -9.96 -5.72 2.25
C ASP A 196 -8.90 -4.84 2.93
N GLY A 197 -8.77 -3.58 2.53
CA GLY A 197 -7.84 -2.65 3.17
C GLY A 197 -7.30 -1.54 2.28
N SER A 198 -6.39 -0.76 2.82
CA SER A 198 -5.69 0.30 2.09
C SER A 198 -4.59 -0.27 1.19
N VAL A 199 -4.22 0.50 0.18
CA VAL A 199 -3.21 0.13 -0.81
C VAL A 199 -2.08 1.13 -0.84
N THR A 200 -0.86 0.64 -0.77
CA THR A 200 0.34 1.43 -1.06
C THR A 200 0.81 1.13 -2.48
N VAL A 201 1.00 2.17 -3.27
CA VAL A 201 1.44 2.04 -4.65
C VAL A 201 2.93 2.32 -4.75
N LEU A 202 3.64 1.43 -5.44
CA LEU A 202 5.07 1.54 -5.70
C LEU A 202 5.32 1.46 -7.21
N VAL A 203 6.31 2.20 -7.68
CA VAL A 203 6.89 2.03 -9.02
C VAL A 203 8.34 1.59 -8.84
N ASN A 204 8.68 0.40 -9.34
CA ASN A 204 10.01 -0.21 -9.19
C ASN A 204 10.48 -0.33 -7.72
N GLY A 205 9.53 -0.53 -6.79
CA GLY A 205 9.79 -0.69 -5.36
C GLY A 205 9.93 0.62 -4.58
N ILE A 206 9.63 1.77 -5.17
CA ILE A 206 9.68 3.09 -4.55
C ILE A 206 8.26 3.64 -4.47
N ALA A 207 7.89 4.25 -3.34
CA ALA A 207 6.56 4.83 -3.14
C ALA A 207 6.22 5.87 -4.23
N SER A 208 5.04 5.77 -4.76
CA SER A 208 4.52 6.60 -5.85
C SER A 208 3.08 7.01 -5.56
N SER A 209 2.62 8.09 -6.16
CA SER A 209 1.23 8.50 -6.08
C SER A 209 0.41 7.95 -7.25
N GLU A 210 -0.91 7.93 -7.10
CA GLU A 210 -1.83 7.58 -8.18
C GLU A 210 -1.64 8.51 -9.39
N GLN A 211 -1.35 9.80 -9.16
CA GLN A 211 -1.06 10.76 -10.21
C GLN A 211 0.18 10.38 -11.04
N GLU A 212 1.22 9.87 -10.41
CA GLU A 212 2.39 9.35 -11.15
C GLU A 212 2.01 8.16 -12.03
N LEU A 213 1.03 7.34 -11.63
CA LEU A 213 0.55 6.21 -12.43
C LEU A 213 -0.24 6.66 -13.65
N THR A 214 -0.99 7.76 -13.56
CA THR A 214 -1.72 8.28 -14.73
C THR A 214 -0.77 8.80 -15.80
N THR A 215 0.40 9.27 -15.39
CA THR A 215 1.45 9.79 -16.27
C THR A 215 2.35 8.71 -16.86
N LEU A 216 2.47 7.57 -16.17
CA LEU A 216 3.26 6.43 -16.65
C LEU A 216 2.55 5.76 -17.84
N ARG A 217 3.27 5.56 -18.93
CA ARG A 217 2.71 4.94 -20.14
C ARG A 217 2.46 3.44 -19.93
N PRO A 218 1.32 2.89 -20.33
CA PRO A 218 1.07 1.44 -20.31
C PRO A 218 2.13 0.64 -21.04
N GLU A 219 2.70 1.20 -22.11
CA GLU A 219 3.76 0.58 -22.92
C GLU A 219 5.05 0.34 -22.13
N ASP A 220 5.27 1.14 -21.09
CA ASP A 220 6.46 1.03 -20.24
C ASP A 220 6.27 0.01 -19.10
N VAL A 221 5.06 -0.44 -18.83
CA VAL A 221 4.80 -1.42 -17.76
C VAL A 221 5.13 -2.83 -18.25
N ARG A 222 5.96 -3.54 -17.51
CA ARG A 222 6.37 -4.93 -17.78
C ARG A 222 5.46 -5.92 -17.04
N LYS A 223 5.28 -5.72 -15.72
CA LYS A 223 4.48 -6.56 -14.83
C LYS A 223 3.97 -5.75 -13.65
N ILE A 224 2.95 -6.25 -12.98
CA ILE A 224 2.44 -5.71 -11.74
C ILE A 224 2.54 -6.81 -10.68
N GLU A 225 3.08 -6.47 -9.53
CA GLU A 225 3.16 -7.34 -8.36
C GLU A 225 2.18 -6.82 -7.31
N TYR A 226 1.22 -7.64 -6.94
CA TYR A 226 0.26 -7.34 -5.88
C TYR A 226 0.62 -8.17 -4.65
N TYR A 227 1.02 -7.50 -3.59
CA TYR A 227 1.37 -8.11 -2.32
C TYR A 227 0.15 -8.06 -1.39
N ASP A 228 -0.44 -9.19 -1.16
CA ASP A 228 -1.49 -9.39 -0.16
C ASP A 228 -0.93 -9.64 1.25
N LEU A 229 0.29 -10.14 1.33
CA LEU A 229 1.07 -10.31 2.55
C LEU A 229 2.44 -9.63 2.39
N PRO A 230 2.52 -8.29 2.37
CA PRO A 230 3.77 -7.59 2.07
C PRO A 230 4.86 -7.88 3.11
N PRO A 231 6.12 -8.10 2.69
CA PRO A 231 7.25 -8.25 3.59
C PRO A 231 7.61 -6.93 4.29
N ILE A 232 8.38 -7.03 5.37
CA ILE A 232 8.84 -5.89 6.19
C ILE A 232 9.50 -4.77 5.38
N LYS A 233 10.11 -5.08 4.23
CA LYS A 233 10.76 -4.10 3.35
C LYS A 233 9.81 -3.04 2.75
N PHE A 234 8.51 -3.28 2.72
CA PHE A 234 7.52 -2.32 2.23
C PHE A 234 6.89 -1.50 3.36
N GLY A 235 7.49 -1.54 4.53
CA GLY A 235 7.03 -0.86 5.72
C GLY A 235 6.35 -1.83 6.68
N LEU A 236 6.46 -1.48 7.94
CA LEU A 236 5.91 -2.23 9.06
C LEU A 236 4.44 -1.92 9.29
N ILE A 237 3.81 -1.31 8.30
CA ILE A 237 2.51 -0.68 8.43
C ILE A 237 1.43 -1.74 8.23
N ASN A 238 0.77 -1.98 9.27
CA ASN A 238 -0.54 -2.55 9.53
C ASN A 238 -1.37 -2.83 8.28
N GLY A 239 -1.36 -4.07 7.78
CA GLY A 239 -2.40 -4.57 6.89
C GLY A 239 -2.51 -3.95 5.49
N ASN A 240 -1.71 -2.96 5.15
CA ASN A 240 -1.74 -2.32 3.84
C ASN A 240 -1.30 -3.30 2.76
N LYS A 241 -2.11 -3.42 1.73
CA LYS A 241 -1.72 -4.14 0.51
C LYS A 241 -0.73 -3.29 -0.28
N VAL A 242 0.13 -3.94 -1.08
CA VAL A 242 1.10 -3.22 -1.90
C VAL A 242 0.94 -3.60 -3.36
N ILE A 243 0.82 -2.59 -4.23
CA ILE A 243 0.93 -2.73 -5.67
C ILE A 243 2.30 -2.21 -6.07
N ASN A 244 3.13 -3.04 -6.69
CA ASN A 244 4.41 -2.64 -7.23
C ASN A 244 4.40 -2.78 -8.75
N ILE A 245 4.43 -1.66 -9.45
CA ILE A 245 4.46 -1.60 -10.90
C ILE A 245 5.89 -1.64 -11.36
N ILE A 246 6.25 -2.68 -12.10
CA ILE A 246 7.59 -2.87 -12.65
C ILE A 246 7.61 -2.37 -14.09
N THR A 247 8.43 -1.38 -14.36
CA THR A 247 8.54 -0.75 -15.67
C THR A 247 9.72 -1.30 -16.49
N LYS A 248 9.71 -1.01 -17.79
CA LYS A 248 10.88 -1.09 -18.66
C LYS A 248 11.75 0.14 -18.41
N ILE A 249 13.04 0.07 -18.63
CA ILE A 249 13.92 1.24 -18.52
C ILE A 249 13.69 2.18 -19.69
N ARG A 250 13.66 3.47 -19.38
CA ARG A 250 13.79 4.53 -20.38
C ARG A 250 15.22 5.01 -20.48
N GLU A 251 15.71 5.16 -21.68
CA GLU A 251 16.98 5.80 -21.99
C GLU A 251 16.93 7.33 -21.84
N ASP A 252 18.05 7.94 -22.15
CA ASP A 252 18.19 9.39 -22.25
C ASP A 252 17.07 9.99 -23.10
N GLY A 253 16.43 11.02 -22.59
CA GLY A 253 15.30 11.64 -23.27
C GLY A 253 14.42 12.48 -22.35
N ILE A 254 13.43 13.10 -22.99
CA ILE A 254 12.39 13.88 -22.32
C ILE A 254 11.05 13.18 -22.54
N TYR A 255 10.28 13.05 -21.47
CA TYR A 255 8.95 12.43 -21.46
C TYR A 255 7.99 13.29 -20.66
N GLY A 256 6.77 13.40 -21.10
CA GLY A 256 5.76 14.14 -20.36
C GLY A 256 4.35 13.75 -20.71
N SER A 257 3.42 14.23 -19.90
CA SER A 257 1.98 14.11 -20.14
C SER A 257 1.24 15.31 -19.56
N VAL A 258 0.08 15.58 -20.15
CA VAL A 258 -0.93 16.49 -19.65
C VAL A 258 -2.21 15.68 -19.52
N GLU A 259 -2.85 15.72 -18.37
CA GLU A 259 -4.19 15.18 -18.15
C GLU A 259 -5.10 16.29 -17.71
N LEU A 260 -6.17 16.51 -18.48
CA LEU A 260 -7.28 17.37 -18.11
C LEU A 260 -8.43 16.46 -17.71
N ASN A 261 -8.97 16.66 -16.52
CA ASN A 261 -10.03 15.85 -15.95
C ASN A 261 -11.07 16.80 -15.35
N GLN A 262 -12.15 17.03 -16.06
CA GLN A 262 -13.11 18.09 -15.76
C GLN A 262 -14.55 17.58 -15.84
N HIS A 263 -15.38 17.98 -14.89
CA HIS A 263 -16.81 17.79 -15.01
C HIS A 263 -17.39 18.83 -15.97
N LEU A 264 -18.35 18.40 -16.78
CA LEU A 264 -19.08 19.28 -17.69
C LEU A 264 -20.39 19.80 -17.08
N THR A 265 -20.83 19.17 -16.00
CA THR A 265 -22.12 19.42 -15.33
C THR A 265 -22.00 20.04 -13.95
N SER A 266 -20.78 20.14 -13.41
CA SER A 266 -20.50 20.77 -12.10
C SER A 266 -19.11 21.42 -12.12
N PRO A 267 -18.87 22.49 -11.35
CA PRO A 267 -17.56 23.12 -11.24
C PRO A 267 -16.57 22.23 -10.49
N TRP A 268 -15.95 21.28 -11.19
CA TRP A 268 -14.94 20.39 -10.62
C TRP A 268 -13.89 20.04 -11.67
N LEU A 269 -12.63 20.07 -11.26
CA LEU A 269 -11.51 19.64 -12.09
C LEU A 269 -10.41 19.00 -11.24
N ASN A 270 -9.63 18.15 -11.88
CA ASN A 270 -8.39 17.58 -11.32
C ASN A 270 -7.38 17.39 -12.47
N ASP A 271 -6.64 18.44 -12.75
CA ASP A 271 -5.72 18.51 -13.88
C ASP A 271 -4.29 18.20 -13.43
N SER A 272 -3.53 17.52 -14.26
CA SER A 272 -2.15 17.18 -13.96
C SER A 272 -1.19 17.38 -15.14
N PHE A 273 0.02 17.77 -14.80
CA PHE A 273 1.16 17.89 -15.71
C PHE A 273 2.33 17.08 -15.18
N PHE A 274 3.00 16.35 -16.04
CA PHE A 274 4.21 15.59 -15.73
C PHE A 274 5.29 15.85 -16.78
N LEU A 275 6.52 16.02 -16.31
CA LEU A 275 7.70 16.14 -17.16
C LEU A 275 8.87 15.39 -16.52
N GLN A 276 9.54 14.53 -17.28
CA GLN A 276 10.73 13.78 -16.85
C GLN A 276 11.86 13.91 -17.86
N TYR A 277 13.05 14.23 -17.38
CA TYR A 277 14.30 14.22 -18.12
C TYR A 277 15.22 13.13 -17.60
N ASN A 278 15.69 12.27 -18.50
CA ASN A 278 16.63 11.19 -18.19
C ASN A 278 17.95 11.42 -18.93
N ARG A 279 19.07 11.25 -18.21
CA ARG A 279 20.40 11.26 -18.79
C ARG A 279 21.33 10.31 -18.02
N GLY A 280 21.71 9.20 -18.66
CA GLY A 280 22.54 8.18 -18.06
C GLY A 280 21.95 7.62 -16.76
N ARG A 281 22.58 7.91 -15.62
CA ARG A 281 22.12 7.46 -14.30
C ARG A 281 21.16 8.41 -13.60
N HIS A 282 20.94 9.58 -14.17
CA HIS A 282 20.23 10.69 -13.56
C HIS A 282 18.84 10.82 -14.17
N GLN A 283 17.87 11.01 -13.34
CA GLN A 283 16.49 11.32 -13.72
C GLN A 283 16.02 12.51 -12.90
N LEU A 284 15.41 13.46 -13.55
CA LEU A 284 14.73 14.60 -12.93
C LEU A 284 13.29 14.58 -13.40
N ALA A 285 12.33 14.53 -12.47
CA ALA A 285 10.91 14.57 -12.79
C ALA A 285 10.22 15.70 -12.04
N PHE A 286 9.34 16.38 -12.73
CA PHE A 286 8.45 17.40 -12.21
C PHE A 286 7.00 16.97 -12.41
N THR A 287 6.18 17.10 -11.39
CA THR A 287 4.73 16.85 -11.43
C THR A 287 4.01 18.06 -10.85
N ALA A 288 2.98 18.53 -11.50
CA ALA A 288 2.02 19.50 -10.96
C ALA A 288 0.63 18.90 -11.04
N ASN A 289 -0.16 19.10 -9.99
CA ASN A 289 -1.55 18.68 -9.92
C ASN A 289 -2.37 19.81 -9.31
N ILE A 290 -3.56 20.07 -9.86
CA ILE A 290 -4.48 21.09 -9.36
C ILE A 290 -5.85 20.45 -9.26
N GLY A 291 -6.34 20.34 -8.02
CA GLY A 291 -7.73 19.98 -7.72
C GLY A 291 -8.52 21.23 -7.38
N TYR A 292 -9.72 21.35 -7.94
CA TYR A 292 -10.69 22.38 -7.61
C TYR A 292 -12.08 21.80 -7.64
N GLY A 293 -12.95 22.21 -6.72
CA GLY A 293 -14.35 21.86 -6.74
C GLY A 293 -15.19 22.88 -5.97
N SER A 294 -16.41 23.04 -6.43
CA SER A 294 -17.44 23.88 -5.82
C SER A 294 -18.78 23.16 -5.94
N TRP A 295 -19.47 23.01 -4.80
CA TRP A 295 -20.81 22.43 -4.72
C TRP A 295 -21.68 23.33 -3.85
N ASP A 296 -22.77 23.80 -4.38
CA ASP A 296 -23.73 24.72 -3.74
C ASP A 296 -25.07 24.06 -3.39
N ASP A 297 -25.18 22.74 -3.56
CA ASP A 297 -26.41 22.00 -3.57
C ASP A 297 -26.40 20.75 -2.70
N GLN A 298 -25.58 20.75 -1.63
CA GLN A 298 -25.57 19.70 -0.63
C GLN A 298 -26.66 19.97 0.42
N TYR A 299 -27.57 19.01 0.57
CA TYR A 299 -28.68 19.06 1.52
C TYR A 299 -28.53 17.98 2.58
N ALA A 300 -28.95 18.30 3.80
CA ALA A 300 -29.10 17.31 4.87
C ALA A 300 -30.33 17.65 5.71
N SER A 301 -30.94 16.60 6.26
CA SER A 301 -32.01 16.68 7.23
C SER A 301 -31.66 15.78 8.40
N ASP A 302 -31.60 16.34 9.59
CA ASP A 302 -31.19 15.64 10.80
C ASP A 302 -32.24 15.81 11.90
N GLU A 303 -32.44 14.74 12.66
CA GLU A 303 -33.23 14.74 13.88
C GLU A 303 -32.38 14.21 15.02
N MET A 304 -32.44 14.91 16.16
CA MET A 304 -31.68 14.57 17.35
C MET A 304 -32.56 14.65 18.59
N GLU A 305 -32.52 13.64 19.43
CA GLU A 305 -33.25 13.57 20.70
C GLU A 305 -32.33 13.17 21.85
N TYR A 306 -32.45 13.85 23.00
CA TYR A 306 -31.71 13.53 24.23
C TYR A 306 -32.38 14.11 25.45
N THR A 307 -32.06 13.55 26.63
CA THR A 307 -32.48 14.10 27.93
C THR A 307 -31.27 14.62 28.68
N LEU A 308 -31.32 15.85 29.19
CA LEU A 308 -30.26 16.44 30.02
C LEU A 308 -30.91 17.08 31.27
N ASP A 309 -30.43 16.67 32.46
CA ASP A 309 -30.97 17.14 33.74
C ASP A 309 -32.49 16.97 33.93
N GLY A 310 -33.01 15.91 33.34
CA GLY A 310 -34.44 15.58 33.40
C GLY A 310 -35.31 16.37 32.44
N VAL A 311 -34.71 17.17 31.55
CA VAL A 311 -35.39 17.96 30.51
C VAL A 311 -35.18 17.24 29.17
N ASP A 312 -36.27 17.04 28.42
CA ASP A 312 -36.23 16.39 27.11
C ASP A 312 -35.99 17.42 26.02
N PHE A 313 -35.03 17.15 25.16
CA PHE A 313 -34.67 17.97 24.01
C PHE A 313 -34.87 17.22 22.71
N ARG A 314 -35.42 17.89 21.71
CA ARG A 314 -35.50 17.45 20.31
C ARG A 314 -35.08 18.59 19.41
N GLN A 315 -34.19 18.29 18.47
CA GLN A 315 -33.76 19.21 17.43
C GLN A 315 -34.03 18.58 16.07
N GLU A 316 -34.76 19.31 15.23
CA GLU A 316 -34.95 18.99 13.82
C GLU A 316 -34.24 20.07 13.00
N GLU A 317 -33.35 19.66 12.08
CA GLU A 317 -32.54 20.59 11.32
C GLU A 317 -32.51 20.22 9.84
N GLU A 318 -32.90 21.18 8.98
CA GLU A 318 -32.70 21.09 7.55
C GLU A 318 -31.56 22.02 7.15
N ARG A 319 -30.59 21.52 6.39
CA ARG A 319 -29.37 22.24 6.03
C ARG A 319 -29.16 22.24 4.53
N GLN A 320 -28.67 23.38 4.02
CA GLN A 320 -28.07 23.52 2.71
C GLN A 320 -26.63 24.00 2.86
N SER A 321 -25.69 23.34 2.21
CA SER A 321 -24.28 23.68 2.30
C SER A 321 -23.70 23.96 0.92
N GLU A 322 -22.86 25.00 0.88
CA GLU A 322 -21.92 25.29 -0.18
C GLU A 322 -20.54 24.85 0.27
N ASN A 323 -19.84 24.08 -0.56
CA ASN A 323 -18.51 23.59 -0.27
C ASN A 323 -17.56 23.91 -1.43
N ASN A 324 -16.41 24.52 -1.11
CA ASN A 324 -15.39 24.85 -2.08
C ASN A 324 -14.04 24.28 -1.63
N PHE A 325 -13.25 23.76 -2.57
CA PHE A 325 -11.88 23.39 -2.29
C PHE A 325 -10.94 23.75 -3.44
N LEU A 326 -9.68 24.02 -3.06
CA LEU A 326 -8.56 24.24 -3.97
C LEU A 326 -7.32 23.51 -3.44
N SER A 327 -6.72 22.65 -4.24
CA SER A 327 -5.67 21.74 -3.81
C SER A 327 -4.55 21.64 -4.85
N PRO A 328 -3.69 22.68 -5.00
CA PRO A 328 -2.49 22.60 -5.84
C PRO A 328 -1.38 21.81 -5.15
N GLN A 329 -0.75 20.91 -5.89
CA GLN A 329 0.36 20.09 -5.44
C GLN A 329 1.48 20.08 -6.49
N PHE A 330 2.72 20.16 -6.04
CA PHE A 330 3.89 20.10 -6.89
C PHE A 330 4.85 19.02 -6.39
N SER A 331 5.60 18.43 -7.29
CA SER A 331 6.64 17.46 -6.92
C SER A 331 7.86 17.62 -7.81
N LEU A 332 9.01 17.73 -7.19
CA LEU A 332 10.30 17.68 -7.84
C LEU A 332 11.05 16.46 -7.34
N LYS A 333 11.35 15.51 -8.24
CA LYS A 333 11.98 14.24 -7.91
C LYS A 333 13.28 14.06 -8.67
N TYR A 334 14.35 13.86 -7.95
CA TYR A 334 15.66 13.49 -8.50
C TYR A 334 15.97 12.05 -8.16
N THR A 335 16.40 11.27 -9.14
CA THR A 335 16.84 9.89 -8.97
C THR A 335 18.21 9.68 -9.58
N ASN A 336 19.12 9.08 -8.82
CA ASN A 336 20.40 8.58 -9.30
C ASN A 336 20.48 7.10 -9.06
N GLN A 337 20.62 6.31 -10.13
CA GLN A 337 20.59 4.86 -10.01
C GLN A 337 21.65 4.18 -10.86
N LEU A 338 22.23 3.12 -10.31
CA LEU A 338 23.00 2.14 -11.04
C LEU A 338 22.36 0.79 -10.85
N PRO A 339 21.80 0.22 -11.91
CA PRO A 339 21.04 -1.00 -11.90
C PRO A 339 21.73 -2.15 -11.13
N GLY A 340 21.00 -2.81 -10.22
CA GLY A 340 21.50 -3.90 -9.41
C GLY A 340 22.60 -3.54 -8.42
N LYS A 341 22.94 -2.25 -8.25
CA LYS A 341 23.97 -1.78 -7.32
C LYS A 341 23.43 -0.78 -6.30
N TYR A 342 22.80 0.29 -6.75
CA TYR A 342 22.21 1.28 -5.84
C TYR A 342 21.12 2.12 -6.52
N VAL A 343 20.24 2.67 -5.69
CA VAL A 343 19.30 3.74 -6.02
C VAL A 343 19.37 4.79 -4.93
N PHE A 344 19.50 6.04 -5.31
CA PHE A 344 19.27 7.20 -4.47
C PHE A 344 18.17 8.03 -5.09
N GLN A 345 17.19 8.42 -4.29
CA GLN A 345 16.11 9.30 -4.72
C GLN A 345 15.87 10.38 -3.66
N ALA A 346 15.70 11.61 -4.12
CA ALA A 346 15.21 12.71 -3.30
C ALA A 346 13.98 13.29 -4.00
N ARG A 347 12.91 13.50 -3.22
CA ARG A 347 11.66 14.08 -3.70
C ARG A 347 11.23 15.17 -2.74
N PHE A 348 11.00 16.35 -3.27
CA PHE A 348 10.39 17.46 -2.57
C PHE A 348 9.00 17.71 -3.16
N PHE A 349 7.97 17.75 -2.32
CA PHE A 349 6.61 17.95 -2.79
C PHE A 349 5.79 18.80 -1.79
N PRO A 350 5.68 20.11 -2.05
CA PRO A 350 4.77 20.97 -1.35
C PRO A 350 3.33 20.77 -1.85
N SER A 351 2.39 20.77 -0.92
CA SER A 351 0.96 20.87 -1.18
C SER A 351 0.36 22.06 -0.45
N TYR A 352 -0.68 22.62 -1.03
CA TYR A 352 -1.53 23.61 -0.39
C TYR A 352 -2.97 23.14 -0.56
N ASP A 353 -3.71 23.13 0.52
CA ASP A 353 -5.11 22.75 0.54
C ASP A 353 -5.89 23.89 1.18
N LYS A 354 -6.94 24.36 0.47
CA LYS A 354 -7.90 25.34 0.99
C LYS A 354 -9.28 24.72 0.86
N HIS A 355 -10.04 24.78 1.94
CA HIS A 355 -11.42 24.34 2.00
C HIS A 355 -12.26 25.41 2.65
N SER A 356 -13.45 25.71 2.08
CA SER A 356 -14.44 26.58 2.69
C SER A 356 -15.81 25.95 2.61
N GLN A 357 -16.59 26.09 3.64
CA GLN A 357 -17.95 25.62 3.75
C GLN A 357 -18.82 26.72 4.34
N GLN A 358 -19.92 27.01 3.67
CA GLN A 358 -21.03 27.80 4.23
C GLN A 358 -22.25 26.90 4.33
N THR A 359 -22.93 26.93 5.46
CA THR A 359 -24.13 26.13 5.69
C THR A 359 -25.21 27.04 6.26
N ASP A 360 -26.33 27.09 5.58
CA ASP A 360 -27.56 27.71 6.07
C ASP A 360 -28.50 26.61 6.57
N SER A 361 -29.13 26.81 7.72
CA SER A 361 -30.01 25.82 8.32
C SER A 361 -31.30 26.44 8.87
N ARG A 362 -32.34 25.62 8.87
CA ARG A 362 -33.58 25.84 9.60
C ARG A 362 -33.71 24.81 10.69
N LEU A 363 -33.92 25.27 11.92
CA LEU A 363 -33.99 24.41 13.09
C LEU A 363 -35.29 24.59 13.83
N ALA A 364 -35.95 23.49 14.21
CA ALA A 364 -36.93 23.49 15.27
C ALA A 364 -36.23 22.92 16.52
N PHE A 365 -36.07 23.73 17.55
CA PHE A 365 -35.48 23.32 18.84
C PHE A 365 -36.59 23.22 19.87
N ILE A 366 -36.83 22.01 20.39
CA ILE A 366 -37.96 21.70 21.25
C ILE A 366 -37.40 21.27 22.61
N GLN A 367 -37.88 21.91 23.68
CA GLN A 367 -37.54 21.64 25.07
C GLN A 367 -38.83 21.35 25.84
N ASP A 368 -38.99 20.16 26.42
CA ASP A 368 -40.17 19.70 27.14
C ASP A 368 -41.49 19.99 26.34
N GLY A 369 -41.45 19.77 25.01
CA GLY A 369 -42.52 20.01 24.11
C GLY A 369 -42.80 21.46 23.71
N ILE A 370 -41.98 22.41 24.21
CA ILE A 370 -42.07 23.83 23.79
C ILE A 370 -41.04 24.05 22.69
N GLY A 371 -41.53 24.39 21.49
CA GLY A 371 -40.68 24.59 20.30
C GLY A 371 -40.23 26.06 20.15
N SER A 372 -39.03 26.23 19.62
CA SER A 372 -38.52 27.51 19.12
C SER A 372 -37.93 27.30 17.71
N ASP A 373 -38.48 28.03 16.73
CA ASP A 373 -37.98 28.01 15.38
C ASP A 373 -36.76 28.94 15.25
N ARG A 374 -35.71 28.47 14.63
CA ARG A 374 -34.45 29.17 14.48
C ARG A 374 -33.95 29.05 13.04
N TYR A 375 -33.13 29.98 12.65
CA TYR A 375 -32.23 29.78 11.52
C TYR A 375 -30.79 29.80 11.98
N GLY A 376 -29.95 29.00 11.34
CA GLY A 376 -28.55 28.89 11.67
C GLY A 376 -27.67 29.19 10.46
N VAL A 377 -26.50 29.80 10.75
CA VAL A 377 -25.45 30.01 9.76
C VAL A 377 -24.19 29.43 10.33
N LYS A 378 -23.53 28.53 9.56
CA LYS A 378 -22.21 28.04 9.89
C LYS A 378 -21.25 28.37 8.76
N GLU A 379 -20.17 29.03 9.08
CA GLU A 379 -19.06 29.30 8.17
C GLU A 379 -17.81 28.56 8.68
N SER A 380 -17.14 27.88 7.77
CA SER A 380 -15.88 27.21 8.09
C SER A 380 -14.89 27.42 6.96
N GLU A 381 -13.73 27.95 7.28
CA GLU A 381 -12.61 28.08 6.35
C GLU A 381 -11.38 27.39 6.94
N SER A 382 -10.72 26.60 6.14
CA SER A 382 -9.44 26.00 6.51
C SER A 382 -8.46 26.05 5.37
N HIS A 383 -7.18 26.24 5.71
CA HIS A 383 -6.11 26.11 4.74
C HIS A 383 -4.88 25.50 5.40
N SER A 384 -4.14 24.76 4.61
CA SER A 384 -2.89 24.17 5.07
C SER A 384 -1.83 24.21 3.98
N PHE A 385 -0.57 24.42 4.41
CA PHE A 385 0.61 24.30 3.58
C PHE A 385 1.51 23.20 4.11
N ASN A 386 1.82 22.23 3.28
CA ASN A 386 2.52 21.02 3.68
C ASN A 386 3.68 20.70 2.72
N PRO A 387 4.89 21.27 2.92
CA PRO A 387 6.10 20.87 2.23
C PRO A 387 6.66 19.57 2.82
N THR A 388 6.87 18.59 1.97
CA THR A 388 7.41 17.26 2.31
C THR A 388 8.73 17.01 1.60
N LEU A 389 9.69 16.44 2.30
CA LEU A 389 10.95 15.92 1.76
C LEU A 389 11.04 14.41 1.99
N ASP A 390 11.14 13.67 0.91
CA ASP A 390 11.34 12.21 0.91
C ASP A 390 12.74 11.87 0.40
N LEU A 391 13.48 11.08 1.17
CA LEU A 391 14.78 10.55 0.80
C LEU A 391 14.73 9.01 0.80
N TYR A 392 15.20 8.40 -0.26
CA TYR A 392 15.29 6.96 -0.41
C TYR A 392 16.70 6.57 -0.84
N PHE A 393 17.30 5.63 -0.15
CA PHE A 393 18.59 5.04 -0.51
C PHE A 393 18.48 3.51 -0.42
N TRP A 394 18.89 2.83 -1.50
CA TRP A 394 19.04 1.39 -1.52
C TRP A 394 20.38 1.03 -2.15
N ARG A 395 21.06 0.06 -1.55
CA ARG A 395 22.33 -0.45 -2.06
C ARG A 395 22.41 -1.97 -1.89
N GLN A 396 22.82 -2.64 -2.96
CA GLN A 396 23.19 -4.05 -2.95
C GLN A 396 24.71 -4.19 -2.84
N PHE A 397 25.16 -4.96 -1.87
CA PHE A 397 26.56 -5.32 -1.66
C PHE A 397 26.87 -6.69 -2.25
N ARG A 398 28.17 -7.11 -2.19
CA ARG A 398 28.56 -8.47 -2.57
C ARG A 398 27.86 -9.51 -1.68
N ASN A 399 27.76 -10.76 -2.15
CA ASN A 399 27.17 -11.87 -1.41
C ASN A 399 25.70 -11.68 -1.01
N ARG A 400 24.89 -10.98 -1.83
CA ARG A 400 23.44 -10.79 -1.63
C ARG A 400 23.09 -10.11 -0.30
N HIS A 401 23.86 -9.09 0.12
CA HIS A 401 23.50 -8.19 1.20
C HIS A 401 22.84 -6.94 0.61
N GLU A 402 21.82 -6.43 1.27
CA GLU A 402 21.13 -5.21 0.87
C GLU A 402 20.92 -4.30 2.07
N LEU A 403 21.04 -3.00 1.83
CA LEU A 403 20.68 -1.96 2.79
C LEU A 403 19.69 -1.02 2.13
N MET A 404 18.59 -0.75 2.80
CA MET A 404 17.60 0.25 2.41
C MET A 404 17.42 1.24 3.56
N ILE A 405 17.42 2.51 3.22
CA ILE A 405 17.16 3.61 4.14
C ILE A 405 16.10 4.51 3.49
N THR A 406 15.07 4.84 4.23
CA THR A 406 14.08 5.86 3.86
C THR A 406 14.04 6.90 4.97
N LEU A 407 13.86 8.15 4.59
CA LEU A 407 13.65 9.25 5.52
C LEU A 407 12.66 10.22 4.90
N ARG A 408 11.62 10.56 5.64
CA ARG A 408 10.64 11.56 5.26
C ARG A 408 10.47 12.58 6.37
N GLY A 409 10.44 13.85 5.99
CA GLY A 409 10.11 14.96 6.85
C GLY A 409 9.00 15.79 6.26
N ASP A 410 7.99 16.11 7.07
CA ASP A 410 6.84 16.91 6.71
C ASP A 410 6.78 18.10 7.69
N TYR A 411 6.49 19.29 7.17
CA TYR A 411 6.04 20.43 7.94
C TYR A 411 4.61 20.73 7.54
N ILE A 412 3.74 20.97 8.49
CA ILE A 412 2.33 21.27 8.25
C ILE A 412 2.03 22.57 8.98
N ASN A 413 1.67 23.60 8.24
CA ASN A 413 1.06 24.80 8.81
C ASN A 413 -0.41 24.78 8.44
N SER A 414 -1.29 24.84 9.42
CA SER A 414 -2.74 24.76 9.21
C SER A 414 -3.46 25.83 10.00
N VAL A 415 -4.43 26.45 9.35
CA VAL A 415 -5.36 27.38 9.98
C VAL A 415 -6.77 26.89 9.72
N SER A 416 -7.62 26.91 10.72
CA SER A 416 -9.02 26.52 10.61
C SER A 416 -9.87 27.43 11.48
N ASP A 417 -10.80 28.13 10.85
CA ASP A 417 -11.73 29.04 11.49
C ASP A 417 -13.15 28.52 11.26
N THR A 418 -13.92 28.41 12.32
CA THR A 418 -15.33 27.98 12.25
C THR A 418 -16.16 28.91 13.13
N TYR A 419 -17.24 29.40 12.56
CA TYR A 419 -18.24 30.24 13.25
C TYR A 419 -19.60 29.58 13.07
N LYS A 420 -20.37 29.50 14.15
CA LYS A 420 -21.70 28.89 14.16
C LYS A 420 -22.65 29.74 14.99
N ASN A 421 -23.62 30.29 14.31
CA ASN A 421 -24.60 31.19 14.91
C ASN A 421 -26.01 30.69 14.66
N GLN A 422 -26.89 30.80 15.65
CA GLN A 422 -28.31 30.52 15.51
C GLN A 422 -29.12 31.74 16.03
N TYR A 423 -30.17 32.06 15.32
CA TYR A 423 -31.03 33.20 15.60
C TYR A 423 -32.48 32.73 15.72
N ALA A 424 -33.27 33.36 16.58
CA ALA A 424 -34.67 33.12 16.65
C ALA A 424 -35.34 33.61 15.36
N LEU A 425 -36.19 32.78 14.76
CA LEU A 425 -36.89 33.13 13.51
C LEU A 425 -37.93 34.26 13.69
N SER A 426 -38.35 34.52 14.94
CA SER A 426 -39.35 35.51 15.29
C SER A 426 -38.90 36.96 15.19
N ASP A 427 -37.63 37.24 15.55
CA ASP A 427 -37.13 38.61 15.78
C ASP A 427 -35.60 38.76 15.53
N ASP A 428 -34.99 37.78 14.91
CA ASP A 428 -33.54 37.71 14.59
C ASP A 428 -32.61 37.86 15.82
N THR A 429 -33.11 37.55 17.02
CA THR A 429 -32.24 37.60 18.22
C THR A 429 -31.26 36.40 18.23
N PRO A 430 -29.99 36.63 18.54
CA PRO A 430 -29.02 35.53 18.68
C PRO A 430 -29.40 34.63 19.86
N VAL A 431 -29.53 33.33 19.62
CA VAL A 431 -29.86 32.32 20.65
C VAL A 431 -28.73 31.34 20.90
N PHE A 432 -27.78 31.27 20.01
CA PHE A 432 -26.58 30.46 20.17
C PHE A 432 -25.46 31.00 19.29
N GLU A 433 -24.29 31.17 19.87
CA GLU A 433 -23.09 31.60 19.17
C GLU A 433 -21.92 30.73 19.63
N ASP A 434 -21.16 30.17 18.67
CA ASP A 434 -19.95 29.40 18.90
C ASP A 434 -18.90 29.69 17.84
N PHE A 435 -17.64 29.73 18.25
CA PHE A 435 -16.53 29.83 17.33
C PHE A 435 -15.37 28.95 17.78
N LEU A 436 -14.59 28.50 16.81
CA LEU A 436 -13.36 27.74 17.01
C LEU A 436 -12.34 28.20 15.97
N ASN A 437 -11.32 28.90 16.39
CA ASN A 437 -10.20 29.33 15.58
C ASN A 437 -8.96 28.55 16.02
N MET A 438 -8.35 27.83 15.07
CA MET A 438 -7.18 27.00 15.32
C MET A 438 -6.06 27.40 14.35
N ASP A 439 -4.89 27.71 14.91
CA ASP A 439 -3.67 27.95 14.15
C ASP A 439 -2.61 26.98 14.64
N GLY A 440 -2.11 26.14 13.73
CA GLY A 440 -1.28 25.01 14.09
C GLY A 440 -0.03 24.83 13.24
N ASP A 441 1.03 24.41 13.91
CA ASP A 441 2.27 23.94 13.31
C ASP A 441 2.49 22.47 13.65
N GLY A 442 2.63 21.63 12.62
CA GLY A 442 2.96 20.22 12.75
C GLY A 442 4.34 19.92 12.16
N TYR A 443 5.08 19.03 12.81
CA TYR A 443 6.34 18.49 12.31
C TYR A 443 6.28 16.98 12.40
N GLN A 444 6.37 16.32 11.27
CA GLN A 444 6.39 14.87 11.22
C GLN A 444 7.71 14.39 10.62
N MET A 445 8.32 13.41 11.24
CA MET A 445 9.52 12.77 10.73
C MET A 445 9.36 11.26 10.85
N ASN A 446 9.56 10.55 9.77
CA ASN A 446 9.58 9.10 9.79
C ASN A 446 10.73 8.56 8.96
N GLY A 447 11.21 7.40 9.34
CA GLY A 447 12.30 6.76 8.65
C GLY A 447 12.35 5.27 8.88
N GLN A 448 13.03 4.59 7.98
CA GLN A 448 13.25 3.16 8.06
C GLN A 448 14.68 2.83 7.63
N ALA A 449 15.35 1.99 8.40
CA ALA A 449 16.59 1.34 8.01
C ALA A 449 16.35 -0.18 7.97
N LEU A 450 16.60 -0.81 6.83
CA LEU A 450 16.41 -2.24 6.65
C LEU A 450 17.66 -2.87 6.07
N TYR A 451 18.20 -3.85 6.76
CA TYR A 451 19.26 -4.71 6.28
C TYR A 451 18.71 -6.09 5.95
N THR A 452 19.05 -6.61 4.77
CA THR A 452 18.60 -7.93 4.31
C THR A 452 19.80 -8.75 3.85
N LYS A 453 19.85 -10.01 4.26
CA LYS A 453 20.79 -11.03 3.80
C LYS A 453 20.05 -12.21 3.21
N THR A 454 20.29 -12.50 1.94
CA THR A 454 19.72 -13.67 1.26
C THR A 454 20.74 -14.80 1.22
N PHE A 455 20.34 -15.95 1.71
CA PHE A 455 21.01 -17.25 1.58
C PHE A 455 20.29 -18.08 0.52
N ASP A 456 20.79 -19.26 0.21
CA ASP A 456 20.21 -20.11 -0.84
C ASP A 456 18.79 -20.60 -0.51
N LYS A 457 18.47 -20.83 0.77
CA LYS A 457 17.18 -21.38 1.21
C LYS A 457 16.36 -20.43 2.08
N LEU A 458 16.94 -19.36 2.55
CA LEU A 458 16.27 -18.42 3.44
C LEU A 458 16.80 -17.00 3.27
N THR A 459 15.98 -16.04 3.67
CA THR A 459 16.32 -14.62 3.76
C THR A 459 16.11 -14.16 5.19
N LEU A 460 17.09 -13.42 5.70
CA LEU A 460 17.02 -12.74 6.97
C LEU A 460 16.94 -11.24 6.73
N SER A 461 16.01 -10.58 7.40
CA SER A 461 15.88 -9.12 7.38
C SER A 461 15.83 -8.59 8.80
N PHE A 462 16.51 -7.49 9.04
CA PHE A 462 16.48 -6.75 10.30
C PHE A 462 16.18 -5.29 9.96
N GLY A 463 15.22 -4.72 10.64
CA GLY A 463 14.80 -3.37 10.37
C GLY A 463 14.44 -2.59 11.63
N ASP A 464 14.66 -1.30 11.53
CA ASP A 464 14.19 -0.31 12.48
C ASP A 464 13.35 0.71 11.72
N TYR A 465 12.21 1.06 12.29
CA TYR A 465 11.32 2.11 11.83
C TYR A 465 11.05 3.06 12.98
N PHE A 466 11.30 4.34 12.76
CA PHE A 466 10.91 5.38 13.68
C PHE A 466 9.87 6.31 13.06
N TYR A 467 9.05 6.87 13.93
CA TYR A 467 8.03 7.86 13.60
C TYR A 467 7.97 8.86 14.74
N TYR A 468 8.09 10.13 14.42
CA TYR A 468 7.90 11.21 15.34
C TYR A 468 6.94 12.21 14.74
N ASP A 469 5.94 12.58 15.51
CA ASP A 469 4.92 13.55 15.14
C ASP A 469 4.71 14.50 16.31
N ILE A 470 4.71 15.78 16.05
CA ILE A 470 4.44 16.82 17.03
C ILE A 470 3.55 17.87 16.39
N SER A 471 2.44 18.19 17.05
CA SER A 471 1.51 19.25 16.70
C SER A 471 1.43 20.28 17.81
N LYS A 472 1.49 21.55 17.41
CA LYS A 472 1.37 22.71 18.30
C LYS A 472 0.22 23.56 17.80
N TYR A 473 -0.80 23.73 18.62
CA TYR A 473 -1.98 24.50 18.30
C TYR A 473 -2.12 25.72 19.22
N ARG A 474 -2.54 26.82 18.62
CA ARG A 474 -3.14 27.97 19.27
C ARG A 474 -4.63 27.89 19.01
N ILE A 475 -5.41 27.81 20.04
CA ILE A 475 -6.86 27.59 19.99
C ILE A 475 -7.52 28.76 20.66
N ASP A 476 -8.40 29.43 19.96
CA ASP A 476 -9.27 30.49 20.49
C ASP A 476 -10.71 30.09 20.17
N ASN A 477 -11.50 29.88 21.20
CA ASN A 477 -12.87 29.39 21.08
C ASN A 477 -13.77 30.04 22.14
N THR A 478 -15.04 29.73 22.11
CA THR A 478 -16.05 30.22 23.06
C THR A 478 -15.71 29.94 24.53
N SER A 479 -14.92 28.90 24.81
CA SER A 479 -14.44 28.55 26.15
C SER A 479 -13.16 29.33 26.57
N GLY A 480 -12.50 30.02 25.63
CA GLY A 480 -11.32 30.85 25.87
C GLY A 480 -10.11 30.43 25.03
N TYR A 481 -8.97 31.05 25.34
CA TYR A 481 -7.71 30.83 24.61
C TYR A 481 -6.85 29.77 25.29
N SER A 482 -6.35 28.82 24.51
CA SER A 482 -5.44 27.78 24.96
C SER A 482 -4.29 27.51 23.97
N ARG A 483 -3.26 26.81 24.46
CA ARG A 483 -2.15 26.32 23.66
C ARG A 483 -1.94 24.85 23.96
N GLU A 484 -1.91 24.05 22.92
CA GLU A 484 -1.67 22.61 23.03
C GLU A 484 -0.38 22.20 22.31
N THR A 485 0.31 21.24 22.91
CA THR A 485 1.45 20.59 22.29
C THR A 485 1.33 19.08 22.48
N ASN A 486 0.98 18.38 21.42
CA ASN A 486 0.79 16.93 21.42
C ASN A 486 1.87 16.28 20.57
N SER A 487 2.45 15.16 21.02
CA SER A 487 3.46 14.44 20.25
C SER A 487 3.38 12.93 20.43
N ILE A 488 3.75 12.22 19.38
CA ILE A 488 3.87 10.76 19.36
C ILE A 488 5.26 10.41 18.85
N LEU A 489 6.03 9.70 19.67
CA LEU A 489 7.27 9.05 19.26
C LEU A 489 7.05 7.54 19.21
N LYS A 490 7.25 6.92 18.06
CA LYS A 490 7.13 5.49 17.89
C LYS A 490 8.42 4.93 17.29
N ASN A 491 8.94 3.88 17.91
CA ASN A 491 10.04 3.12 17.37
C ASN A 491 9.62 1.65 17.25
N TYR A 492 9.86 1.03 16.10
CA TYR A 492 9.57 -0.37 15.86
C TYR A 492 10.81 -1.05 15.32
N PHE A 493 11.33 -1.99 16.10
CA PHE A 493 12.45 -2.84 15.73
C PHE A 493 11.96 -4.24 15.45
N ALA A 494 12.37 -4.84 14.30
CA ALA A 494 11.94 -6.18 13.95
C ALA A 494 13.01 -6.98 13.21
N GLY A 495 12.94 -8.30 13.43
CA GLY A 495 13.64 -9.31 12.64
C GLY A 495 12.65 -10.21 11.91
N GLU A 496 12.97 -10.56 10.66
CA GLU A 496 12.14 -11.41 9.80
C GLU A 496 12.97 -12.51 9.18
N ILE A 497 12.46 -13.73 9.18
CA ILE A 497 12.98 -14.89 8.48
C ILE A 497 11.96 -15.34 7.46
N THR A 498 12.34 -15.39 6.19
CA THR A 498 11.51 -15.93 5.11
C THR A 498 12.25 -17.09 4.47
N GLY A 499 11.56 -18.21 4.24
CA GLY A 499 12.18 -19.39 3.67
C GLY A 499 11.19 -20.33 2.99
N LYS A 500 11.73 -21.39 2.37
CA LYS A 500 10.96 -22.46 1.71
C LYS A 500 11.36 -23.84 2.23
N ILE A 501 10.36 -24.71 2.35
CA ILE A 501 10.56 -26.14 2.61
C ILE A 501 10.02 -26.89 1.38
N GLY A 502 10.94 -27.39 0.55
CA GLY A 502 10.59 -27.97 -0.75
C GLY A 502 9.98 -26.92 -1.70
N PRO A 503 9.35 -27.36 -2.80
CA PRO A 503 8.82 -26.47 -3.84
C PRO A 503 7.44 -25.88 -3.53
N ARG A 504 6.77 -26.39 -2.50
CA ARG A 504 5.35 -26.09 -2.23
C ARG A 504 5.09 -25.26 -0.99
N PHE A 505 5.93 -25.39 0.03
CA PHE A 505 5.70 -24.72 1.32
C PHE A 505 6.64 -23.55 1.51
N THR A 506 6.10 -22.37 1.79
CA THR A 506 6.84 -21.14 2.09
C THR A 506 6.38 -20.60 3.43
N TYR A 507 7.31 -20.07 4.21
CA TYR A 507 7.00 -19.50 5.52
C TYR A 507 7.71 -18.16 5.72
N ARG A 508 7.14 -17.35 6.60
CA ARG A 508 7.70 -16.12 7.14
C ARG A 508 7.40 -16.06 8.62
N PHE A 509 8.41 -15.77 9.40
CA PHE A 509 8.30 -15.47 10.82
C PHE A 509 8.95 -14.12 11.06
N SER A 510 8.23 -13.23 11.69
CA SER A 510 8.72 -11.92 12.07
C SER A 510 8.42 -11.68 13.54
N LEU A 511 9.40 -11.15 14.26
CA LEU A 511 9.24 -10.73 15.64
C LEU A 511 9.70 -9.29 15.74
N GLY A 512 8.79 -8.44 16.23
CA GLY A 512 9.06 -7.04 16.44
C GLY A 512 8.66 -6.55 17.82
N VAL A 513 9.22 -5.43 18.20
CA VAL A 513 8.87 -4.69 19.42
C VAL A 513 8.60 -3.25 19.03
N THR A 514 7.44 -2.74 19.43
CA THR A 514 7.08 -1.32 19.27
C THR A 514 7.16 -0.64 20.63
N GLY A 515 7.97 0.41 20.75
CA GLY A 515 7.92 1.37 21.84
C GLY A 515 7.21 2.63 21.34
N THR A 516 6.19 3.07 22.06
CA THR A 516 5.47 4.32 21.75
C THR A 516 5.46 5.21 22.97
N ARG A 517 5.81 6.47 22.80
CA ARG A 517 5.60 7.54 23.76
C ARG A 517 4.58 8.51 23.22
N THR A 518 3.50 8.69 23.95
CA THR A 518 2.47 9.70 23.67
C THR A 518 2.58 10.77 24.74
N LYS A 519 2.77 12.00 24.33
CA LYS A 519 2.89 13.14 25.24
C LYS A 519 1.90 14.23 24.83
N THR A 520 1.09 14.65 25.78
CA THR A 520 0.19 15.82 25.72
C THR A 520 0.70 16.89 26.69
N ASN A 521 -0.04 17.98 26.87
CA ASN A 521 0.29 18.99 27.90
C ASN A 521 0.36 18.34 29.28
N ASP A 522 -0.55 17.44 29.61
CA ASP A 522 -0.75 16.90 30.96
C ASP A 522 -0.26 15.47 31.14
N ASN A 523 -0.10 14.70 30.06
CA ASN A 523 0.23 13.28 30.13
C ASN A 523 1.51 12.94 29.37
N ASP A 524 2.24 11.95 29.87
CA ASP A 524 3.44 11.38 29.24
C ASP A 524 3.43 9.85 29.42
N ILE A 525 2.91 9.16 28.42
CA ILE A 525 2.61 7.72 28.47
C ILE A 525 3.59 6.95 27.61
N TRP A 526 4.27 5.95 28.19
CA TRP A 526 5.07 4.97 27.47
C TRP A 526 4.35 3.64 27.36
N GLN A 527 4.34 3.08 26.15
CA GLN A 527 3.75 1.78 25.88
C GLN A 527 4.71 0.90 25.06
N TRP A 528 4.87 -0.34 25.49
CA TRP A 528 5.65 -1.35 24.77
C TRP A 528 4.76 -2.50 24.32
N VAL A 529 4.85 -2.88 23.07
CA VAL A 529 4.03 -3.93 22.46
C VAL A 529 4.90 -4.86 21.63
N PHE A 530 4.82 -6.17 21.88
CA PHE A 530 5.33 -7.17 20.97
C PHE A 530 4.45 -7.22 19.72
N ALA A 531 5.07 -7.38 18.57
CA ALA A 531 4.40 -7.42 17.27
C ALA A 531 4.86 -8.68 16.48
N PRO A 532 4.43 -9.87 16.89
CA PRO A 532 4.71 -11.10 16.16
C PRO A 532 3.92 -11.15 14.86
N ARG A 533 4.54 -11.72 13.84
CA ARG A 533 3.89 -12.03 12.58
C ARG A 533 4.32 -13.40 12.08
N VAL A 534 3.35 -14.17 11.60
CA VAL A 534 3.56 -15.48 10.99
C VAL A 534 2.76 -15.52 9.70
N ASP A 535 3.41 -15.80 8.57
CA ASP A 535 2.74 -16.05 7.31
C ASP A 535 3.20 -17.40 6.77
N ILE A 536 2.28 -18.20 6.27
CA ILE A 536 2.56 -19.48 5.62
C ILE A 536 1.80 -19.57 4.30
N GLY A 537 2.41 -20.21 3.32
CA GLY A 537 1.82 -20.45 2.03
C GLY A 537 2.07 -21.88 1.55
N TYR A 538 1.03 -22.55 1.07
CA TYR A 538 1.11 -23.87 0.49
C TYR A 538 0.60 -23.87 -0.94
N ARG A 539 1.48 -24.17 -1.89
CA ARG A 539 1.15 -24.24 -3.32
C ARG A 539 0.69 -25.66 -3.68
N ILE A 540 -0.62 -25.82 -3.87
CA ILE A 540 -1.21 -27.09 -4.31
C ILE A 540 -0.85 -27.37 -5.77
N SER A 541 -1.00 -26.35 -6.63
CA SER A 541 -0.65 -26.37 -8.04
C SER A 541 -0.15 -24.98 -8.50
N PRO A 542 0.38 -24.82 -9.72
CA PRO A 542 0.73 -23.48 -10.25
C PRO A 542 -0.43 -22.48 -10.24
N SER A 543 -1.67 -22.96 -10.30
CA SER A 543 -2.89 -22.15 -10.33
C SER A 543 -3.62 -22.04 -8.99
N PHE A 544 -3.21 -22.81 -7.97
CA PHE A 544 -3.96 -22.88 -6.71
C PHE A 544 -3.03 -22.77 -5.51
N MET A 545 -3.28 -21.77 -4.66
CA MET A 545 -2.47 -21.48 -3.48
C MET A 545 -3.34 -21.21 -2.25
N LEU A 546 -2.96 -21.80 -1.13
CA LEU A 546 -3.48 -21.51 0.19
C LEU A 546 -2.49 -20.67 0.96
N LYS A 547 -2.99 -19.66 1.68
CA LYS A 547 -2.19 -18.80 2.54
C LYS A 547 -2.86 -18.65 3.89
N ALA A 548 -2.08 -18.55 4.95
CA ALA A 548 -2.54 -18.19 6.27
C ALA A 548 -1.57 -17.19 6.88
N GLY A 549 -2.09 -16.24 7.62
CA GLY A 549 -1.31 -15.20 8.26
C GLY A 549 -1.85 -14.87 9.64
N PHE A 550 -0.94 -14.51 10.53
CA PHE A 550 -1.22 -13.90 11.83
C PHE A 550 -0.33 -12.67 12.00
N VAL A 551 -0.92 -11.57 12.42
CA VAL A 551 -0.19 -10.34 12.75
C VAL A 551 -0.81 -9.68 13.97
N GLN A 552 0.05 -9.21 14.87
CA GLN A 552 -0.33 -8.31 15.94
C GLN A 552 0.23 -6.92 15.66
N ALA A 553 -0.64 -5.92 15.77
CA ALA A 553 -0.31 -4.53 15.56
C ALA A 553 -0.70 -3.67 16.77
N ASN A 554 0.03 -2.57 16.96
CA ASN A 554 -0.31 -1.56 17.95
C ASN A 554 -1.16 -0.46 17.30
N MET A 555 -2.24 -0.07 17.97
CA MET A 555 -3.10 1.05 17.60
C MET A 555 -2.81 2.21 18.55
N GLN A 556 -2.60 3.39 17.98
CA GLN A 556 -2.37 4.62 18.77
C GLN A 556 -3.51 5.59 18.52
N PRO A 557 -3.87 6.40 19.54
CA PRO A 557 -4.76 7.53 19.30
C PRO A 557 -4.11 8.52 18.32
N GLY A 558 -4.93 9.16 17.50
CA GLY A 558 -4.50 10.30 16.68
C GLY A 558 -4.28 11.55 17.54
N LEU A 559 -3.40 12.48 17.13
CA LEU A 559 -3.12 13.70 17.90
C LEU A 559 -4.39 14.54 18.11
N GLY A 560 -5.31 14.61 17.13
CA GLY A 560 -6.59 15.29 17.29
C GLY A 560 -7.53 14.63 18.29
N GLN A 561 -7.43 13.28 18.50
CA GLN A 561 -8.20 12.60 19.52
C GLN A 561 -7.70 12.88 20.95
N LEU A 562 -6.48 13.40 21.07
CA LEU A 562 -5.85 13.77 22.33
C LEU A 562 -6.03 15.25 22.67
N SER A 563 -6.60 16.06 21.76
CA SER A 563 -6.79 17.50 21.93
C SER A 563 -7.92 17.77 22.93
N GLU A 564 -7.72 18.70 23.83
CA GLU A 564 -8.72 19.18 24.80
C GLU A 564 -9.54 20.34 24.23
N ALA A 565 -9.27 20.77 23.00
CA ALA A 565 -10.04 21.81 22.33
C ALA A 565 -11.52 21.45 22.31
N THR A 566 -12.34 22.32 22.90
CA THR A 566 -13.77 22.14 23.00
C THR A 566 -14.48 23.01 21.97
N SER A 567 -15.42 22.43 21.24
CA SER A 567 -16.38 23.15 20.39
C SER A 567 -17.82 22.73 20.74
N PHE A 568 -18.78 23.59 20.46
CA PHE A 568 -20.19 23.29 20.73
C PHE A 568 -20.87 22.74 19.46
N TYR A 569 -21.49 21.56 19.59
CA TYR A 569 -22.39 21.08 18.57
C TYR A 569 -23.70 21.88 18.60
N ASN A 570 -24.26 22.07 19.80
CA ASN A 570 -25.37 22.97 20.13
C ASN A 570 -25.20 23.43 21.57
N GLN A 571 -26.19 24.16 22.10
CA GLN A 571 -26.12 24.71 23.46
C GLN A 571 -25.94 23.70 24.60
N ASN A 572 -26.24 22.42 24.37
CA ASN A 572 -26.19 21.33 25.36
C ASN A 572 -25.15 20.25 25.06
N ILE A 573 -24.58 20.26 23.85
CA ILE A 573 -23.66 19.20 23.41
C ILE A 573 -22.31 19.80 23.02
N ILE A 574 -21.26 19.34 23.67
CA ILE A 574 -19.87 19.70 23.39
C ILE A 574 -19.13 18.56 22.69
N VAL A 575 -18.08 18.92 21.95
CA VAL A 575 -17.20 18.00 21.25
C VAL A 575 -15.77 18.32 21.67
N HIS A 576 -15.04 17.33 22.18
CA HIS A 576 -13.61 17.44 22.48
C HIS A 576 -12.91 16.09 22.38
N GLY A 577 -11.59 16.08 22.34
CA GLY A 577 -10.80 14.85 22.45
C GLY A 577 -10.61 14.38 23.90
N ASN A 578 -9.71 13.42 24.08
CA ASN A 578 -9.46 12.83 25.39
C ASN A 578 -7.95 12.54 25.53
N PRO A 579 -7.21 13.32 26.35
CA PRO A 579 -5.77 13.13 26.54
C PRO A 579 -5.40 11.86 27.32
N GLU A 580 -6.37 11.19 27.96
CA GLU A 580 -6.15 9.95 28.71
C GLU A 580 -6.19 8.69 27.86
N LEU A 581 -6.42 8.83 26.54
CA LEU A 581 -6.46 7.70 25.64
C LEU A 581 -5.14 6.94 25.64
N VAL A 582 -5.26 5.63 25.75
CA VAL A 582 -4.13 4.70 25.64
C VAL A 582 -4.16 3.91 24.35
N GLY A 583 -3.00 3.50 23.85
CA GLY A 583 -2.93 2.67 22.65
C GLY A 583 -3.58 1.31 22.86
N GLY A 584 -4.31 0.87 21.84
CA GLY A 584 -4.92 -0.47 21.76
C GLY A 584 -4.04 -1.47 21.00
N ARG A 585 -4.56 -2.69 20.85
CA ARG A 585 -3.91 -3.76 20.08
C ARG A 585 -4.91 -4.38 19.10
N ALA A 586 -4.45 -4.65 17.90
CA ALA A 586 -5.18 -5.40 16.88
C ALA A 586 -4.46 -6.73 16.62
N ASN A 587 -5.19 -7.84 16.70
CA ASN A 587 -4.72 -9.17 16.33
C ASN A 587 -5.52 -9.63 15.13
N GLN A 588 -4.84 -9.89 14.02
CA GLN A 588 -5.48 -10.32 12.79
C GLN A 588 -4.99 -11.71 12.40
N THR A 589 -5.93 -12.61 12.16
CA THR A 589 -5.69 -13.92 11.54
C THR A 589 -6.39 -13.95 10.20
N THR A 590 -5.68 -14.37 9.15
CA THR A 590 -6.21 -14.44 7.78
C THR A 590 -5.99 -15.81 7.19
N PHE A 591 -6.97 -16.27 6.38
CA PHE A 591 -6.86 -17.46 5.53
C PHE A 591 -7.29 -17.08 4.12
N ASN A 592 -6.40 -17.25 3.16
CA ASN A 592 -6.66 -16.88 1.77
C ASN A 592 -6.58 -18.10 0.86
N VAL A 593 -7.53 -18.18 -0.05
CA VAL A 593 -7.57 -19.14 -1.15
C VAL A 593 -7.45 -18.36 -2.44
N VAL A 594 -6.38 -18.60 -3.18
CA VAL A 594 -6.11 -17.95 -4.47
C VAL A 594 -6.15 -19.00 -5.57
N TYR A 595 -7.02 -18.78 -6.53
CA TYR A 595 -7.09 -19.59 -7.74
C TYR A 595 -7.01 -18.70 -8.97
N HIS A 596 -6.22 -19.08 -9.95
CA HIS A 596 -6.16 -18.39 -11.22
C HIS A 596 -5.94 -19.36 -12.38
N ASN A 597 -6.60 -19.07 -13.47
CA ASN A 597 -6.32 -19.68 -14.74
C ASN A 597 -6.36 -18.62 -15.85
N LYS A 598 -6.40 -19.04 -17.11
CA LYS A 598 -6.35 -18.17 -18.28
C LYS A 598 -7.48 -17.12 -18.33
N TRP A 599 -8.66 -17.41 -17.80
CA TRP A 599 -9.86 -16.61 -17.94
C TRP A 599 -10.57 -16.31 -16.61
N LEU A 600 -10.14 -16.93 -15.51
CA LEU A 600 -10.77 -16.81 -14.21
C LEU A 600 -9.71 -16.59 -13.13
N ASN A 601 -9.85 -15.50 -12.36
CA ASN A 601 -9.10 -15.27 -11.14
C ASN A 601 -10.09 -15.16 -9.97
N ILE A 602 -9.83 -15.90 -8.92
CA ILE A 602 -10.64 -15.92 -7.67
C ILE A 602 -9.70 -15.72 -6.50
N ASN A 603 -10.09 -14.85 -5.60
CA ASN A 603 -9.52 -14.72 -4.28
C ASN A 603 -10.66 -14.79 -3.26
N VAL A 604 -10.56 -15.67 -2.29
CA VAL A 604 -11.46 -15.72 -1.15
C VAL A 604 -10.62 -15.66 0.11
N SER A 605 -10.92 -14.71 0.98
CA SER A 605 -10.23 -14.54 2.25
C SER A 605 -11.20 -14.55 3.42
N TYR A 606 -10.86 -15.30 4.46
CA TYR A 606 -11.46 -15.16 5.77
C TYR A 606 -10.50 -14.37 6.65
N SER A 607 -11.00 -13.40 7.39
CA SER A 607 -10.25 -12.61 8.35
C SER A 607 -10.99 -12.60 9.70
N TYR A 608 -10.27 -12.94 10.75
CA TYR A 608 -10.67 -12.71 12.13
C TYR A 608 -9.79 -11.59 12.70
N LEU A 609 -10.42 -10.54 13.19
CA LEU A 609 -9.75 -9.35 13.72
C LEU A 609 -10.28 -9.11 15.14
N TYR A 610 -9.37 -9.14 16.11
CA TYR A 610 -9.67 -8.87 17.50
C TYR A 610 -8.95 -7.60 17.94
N TYR A 611 -9.71 -6.65 18.45
CA TYR A 611 -9.22 -5.40 19.02
C TYR A 611 -9.32 -5.45 20.53
N LYS A 612 -8.25 -5.07 21.20
CA LYS A 612 -8.22 -4.77 22.63
C LYS A 612 -8.03 -3.27 22.80
N ASN A 613 -8.87 -2.65 23.63
CA ASN A 613 -8.94 -1.22 23.86
C ASN A 613 -9.09 -0.42 22.53
N PRO A 614 -10.09 -0.72 21.67
CA PRO A 614 -10.36 0.12 20.52
C PRO A 614 -10.76 1.52 21.00
N ILE A 615 -10.56 2.52 20.13
CA ILE A 615 -10.91 3.91 20.41
C ILE A 615 -12.10 4.25 19.53
N ASP A 616 -13.22 4.56 20.15
CA ASP A 616 -14.45 4.96 19.48
C ASP A 616 -15.05 6.18 20.16
N TYR A 617 -15.88 6.95 19.43
CA TYR A 617 -16.53 8.15 19.94
C TYR A 617 -17.90 7.84 20.52
N TYR A 618 -18.23 8.51 21.64
CA TYR A 618 -19.49 8.31 22.34
C TYR A 618 -20.03 9.61 22.90
N TYR A 619 -21.36 9.66 23.03
CA TYR A 619 -22.00 10.67 23.85
C TYR A 619 -21.98 10.23 25.31
N GLN A 620 -21.55 11.12 26.21
CA GLN A 620 -21.45 10.88 27.65
C GLN A 620 -21.95 12.11 28.42
N TYR A 621 -22.55 11.90 29.59
CA TYR A 621 -22.93 13.02 30.47
C TYR A 621 -21.65 13.61 31.09
N GLU A 622 -21.45 14.91 30.86
CA GLU A 622 -20.36 15.72 31.39
C GLU A 622 -20.94 17.07 31.82
N GLN A 623 -21.50 17.10 33.05
CA GLN A 623 -22.27 18.21 33.58
C GLN A 623 -21.57 19.57 33.44
N PRO A 624 -22.24 20.59 32.90
CA PRO A 624 -23.69 20.66 32.57
C PRO A 624 -24.03 20.22 31.13
N TYR A 625 -23.14 19.56 30.43
CA TYR A 625 -23.28 19.19 29.02
C TYR A 625 -23.37 17.68 28.78
N ILE A 626 -23.69 17.31 27.56
CA ILE A 626 -23.38 16.02 26.98
C ILE A 626 -22.14 16.18 26.11
N ALA A 627 -21.08 15.42 26.39
CA ALA A 627 -19.86 15.43 25.61
C ALA A 627 -19.88 14.32 24.55
N TYR A 628 -19.48 14.67 23.33
CA TYR A 628 -19.15 13.72 22.28
C TYR A 628 -17.63 13.61 22.20
N SER A 629 -17.08 12.54 22.78
CA SER A 629 -15.63 12.39 22.95
C SER A 629 -15.16 10.96 22.75
N PRO A 630 -13.87 10.74 22.35
CA PRO A 630 -13.32 9.40 22.17
C PRO A 630 -12.96 8.75 23.50
N ILE A 631 -13.20 7.45 23.62
CA ILE A 631 -12.80 6.62 24.76
C ILE A 631 -12.20 5.29 24.30
N ASN A 632 -11.44 4.65 25.18
CA ASN A 632 -11.03 3.27 24.99
C ASN A 632 -12.13 2.31 25.42
N ASP A 633 -12.67 1.54 24.51
CA ASP A 633 -13.61 0.45 24.79
C ASP A 633 -12.90 -0.81 25.30
N ASN A 634 -13.69 -1.82 25.71
CA ASN A 634 -13.16 -3.07 26.23
C ASN A 634 -12.50 -3.89 25.12
N TRP A 635 -13.28 -4.29 24.12
CA TRP A 635 -12.81 -5.06 22.98
C TRP A 635 -13.83 -5.03 21.83
N ALA A 636 -13.32 -5.31 20.64
CA ALA A 636 -14.16 -5.61 19.48
C ALA A 636 -13.61 -6.81 18.72
N ASP A 637 -14.49 -7.62 18.15
CA ASP A 637 -14.13 -8.67 17.21
C ASP A 637 -14.89 -8.54 15.90
N VAL A 638 -14.19 -8.89 14.80
CA VAL A 638 -14.75 -8.82 13.45
C VAL A 638 -14.41 -10.11 12.72
N HIS A 639 -15.43 -10.83 12.30
CA HIS A 639 -15.32 -11.97 11.40
C HIS A 639 -15.70 -11.51 9.99
N SER A 640 -14.82 -11.64 9.03
CA SER A 640 -15.07 -11.21 7.66
C SER A 640 -14.73 -12.30 6.66
N VAL A 641 -15.57 -12.47 5.66
CA VAL A 641 -15.28 -13.23 4.45
C VAL A 641 -15.32 -12.26 3.29
N HIS A 642 -14.22 -12.12 2.58
CA HIS A 642 -14.12 -11.32 1.36
C HIS A 642 -13.95 -12.24 0.16
N TYR A 643 -14.58 -11.88 -0.95
CA TYR A 643 -14.42 -12.57 -2.22
C TYR A 643 -14.22 -11.57 -3.34
N ASP A 644 -13.28 -11.92 -4.23
CA ASP A 644 -13.01 -11.16 -5.44
C ASP A 644 -12.88 -12.13 -6.61
N LEU A 645 -13.65 -11.86 -7.65
CA LEU A 645 -13.69 -12.65 -8.87
C LEU A 645 -13.43 -11.74 -10.06
N ARG A 646 -12.56 -12.17 -10.96
CA ARG A 646 -12.42 -11.60 -12.27
C ARG A 646 -12.57 -12.67 -13.34
N LEU A 647 -13.57 -12.53 -14.18
CA LEU A 647 -13.90 -13.42 -15.28
C LEU A 647 -13.62 -12.70 -16.60
N SER A 648 -12.79 -13.29 -17.44
CA SER A 648 -12.41 -12.76 -18.75
C SER A 648 -12.32 -13.91 -19.77
N PRO A 649 -13.49 -14.40 -20.25
CA PRO A 649 -13.55 -15.63 -21.03
C PRO A 649 -13.05 -15.49 -22.46
N PHE A 650 -12.98 -14.25 -22.98
CA PHE A 650 -12.58 -13.98 -24.36
C PHE A 650 -11.11 -13.60 -24.46
N LYS A 651 -10.53 -13.75 -25.64
CA LYS A 651 -9.16 -13.27 -25.90
C LYS A 651 -9.09 -11.75 -25.75
N ASN A 652 -7.92 -11.26 -25.33
CA ASN A 652 -7.59 -9.84 -25.25
C ASN A 652 -8.49 -9.05 -24.28
N ASP A 653 -9.04 -9.72 -23.27
CA ASP A 653 -9.99 -9.10 -22.32
C ASP A 653 -11.15 -8.35 -23.04
N LEU A 654 -11.61 -8.87 -24.18
CA LEU A 654 -12.70 -8.26 -24.96
C LEU A 654 -13.89 -7.92 -24.04
N LEU A 655 -14.22 -8.85 -23.15
CA LEU A 655 -15.22 -8.64 -22.09
C LEU A 655 -14.62 -9.18 -20.78
N ALA A 656 -14.60 -8.34 -19.76
CA ALA A 656 -14.19 -8.72 -18.41
C ALA A 656 -15.26 -8.31 -17.40
N LEU A 657 -15.66 -9.25 -16.55
CA LEU A 657 -16.53 -9.04 -15.41
C LEU A 657 -15.70 -9.15 -14.14
N LYS A 658 -15.84 -8.18 -13.26
CA LYS A 658 -15.25 -8.16 -11.94
C LYS A 658 -16.37 -8.06 -10.92
N LEU A 659 -16.37 -8.97 -9.96
CA LEU A 659 -17.29 -8.99 -8.83
C LEU A 659 -16.46 -9.08 -7.57
N GLY A 660 -16.84 -8.32 -6.56
CA GLY A 660 -16.22 -8.41 -5.26
C GLY A 660 -17.16 -7.95 -4.17
N GLY A 661 -16.84 -8.37 -2.97
CA GLY A 661 -17.67 -8.05 -1.82
C GLY A 661 -17.25 -8.85 -0.62
N GLY A 662 -18.12 -8.89 0.37
CA GLY A 662 -17.85 -9.64 1.57
C GLY A 662 -19.04 -9.74 2.48
N PHE A 663 -18.86 -10.50 3.54
CA PHE A 663 -19.74 -10.59 4.68
C PHE A 663 -18.91 -10.30 5.92
N SER A 664 -19.36 -9.39 6.74
CA SER A 664 -18.68 -9.02 7.98
C SER A 664 -19.65 -9.02 9.14
N TYR A 665 -19.29 -9.74 10.20
CA TYR A 665 -19.98 -9.73 11.46
C TYR A 665 -19.08 -9.11 12.52
N THR A 666 -19.50 -7.96 13.02
CA THR A 666 -18.81 -7.18 14.05
C THR A 666 -19.50 -7.30 15.37
N LYS A 667 -18.74 -7.45 16.44
CA LYS A 667 -19.21 -7.45 17.81
C LYS A 667 -18.30 -6.56 18.64
N VAL A 668 -18.90 -5.61 19.34
CA VAL A 668 -18.21 -4.67 20.21
C VAL A 668 -18.73 -4.80 21.62
N ASP A 669 -17.84 -4.87 22.59
CA ASP A 669 -18.14 -4.77 24.01
C ASP A 669 -17.80 -3.36 24.47
N SER A 670 -18.79 -2.47 24.34
CA SER A 670 -18.65 -1.06 24.65
C SER A 670 -18.90 -0.77 26.11
N LYS A 671 -18.08 0.12 26.69
CA LYS A 671 -18.29 0.62 28.06
C LYS A 671 -19.55 1.47 28.18
N VAL A 672 -19.97 2.11 27.08
CA VAL A 672 -21.10 3.05 27.07
C VAL A 672 -22.37 2.39 26.55
N LEU A 673 -22.29 1.70 25.42
CA LEU A 673 -23.47 1.11 24.75
C LEU A 673 -23.73 -0.35 25.13
N GLY A 674 -22.84 -0.98 25.93
CA GLY A 674 -22.88 -2.40 26.20
C GLY A 674 -22.48 -3.21 24.96
N ARG A 675 -23.18 -4.33 24.74
CA ARG A 675 -22.86 -5.21 23.60
C ARG A 675 -23.56 -4.77 22.32
N VAL A 676 -22.78 -4.37 21.34
CA VAL A 676 -23.24 -4.00 20.00
C VAL A 676 -22.85 -5.10 19.02
N THR A 677 -23.77 -5.49 18.14
CA THR A 677 -23.51 -6.43 17.05
C THR A 677 -24.02 -5.88 15.74
N HIS A 678 -23.27 -6.10 14.67
CA HIS A 678 -23.65 -5.63 13.35
C HIS A 678 -23.21 -6.59 12.25
N PHE A 679 -24.04 -6.76 11.25
CA PHE A 679 -23.76 -7.54 10.06
C PHE A 679 -23.81 -6.64 8.84
N GLN A 680 -22.81 -6.73 7.97
CA GLN A 680 -22.75 -5.98 6.72
C GLN A 680 -22.32 -6.89 5.56
N ALA A 681 -22.81 -6.56 4.37
CA ALA A 681 -22.57 -7.34 3.14
C ALA A 681 -22.33 -6.43 1.93
N PRO A 682 -21.22 -5.66 1.88
CA PRO A 682 -20.90 -4.81 0.74
C PRO A 682 -20.64 -5.65 -0.51
N MET A 683 -21.10 -5.15 -1.65
CA MET A 683 -20.88 -5.77 -2.95
C MET A 683 -20.59 -4.71 -4.01
N TYR A 684 -19.65 -5.00 -4.89
CA TYR A 684 -19.37 -4.16 -6.06
C TYR A 684 -19.24 -5.01 -7.32
N TYR A 685 -19.40 -4.33 -8.47
CA TYR A 685 -19.27 -4.93 -9.78
C TYR A 685 -18.60 -3.97 -10.76
N GLU A 686 -17.89 -4.53 -11.73
CA GLU A 686 -17.36 -3.79 -12.86
C GLU A 686 -17.43 -4.69 -14.10
N LEU A 687 -18.08 -4.20 -15.15
CA LEU A 687 -18.10 -4.80 -16.48
C LEU A 687 -17.28 -3.93 -17.42
N THR A 688 -16.28 -4.50 -18.05
CA THR A 688 -15.40 -3.80 -19.00
C THR A 688 -15.45 -4.46 -20.36
N PHE A 689 -15.62 -3.67 -21.40
CA PHE A 689 -15.52 -4.08 -22.79
C PHE A 689 -14.33 -3.39 -23.46
N ASN A 690 -13.47 -4.16 -24.14
CA ASN A 690 -12.28 -3.65 -24.82
C ASN A 690 -12.26 -4.14 -26.28
N TYR A 691 -12.23 -3.21 -27.23
CA TYR A 691 -12.11 -3.54 -28.65
C TYR A 691 -11.16 -2.57 -29.35
N LYS A 692 -9.99 -3.04 -29.75
CA LYS A 692 -8.94 -2.22 -30.39
C LYS A 692 -8.58 -1.00 -29.50
N ASN A 693 -8.82 0.19 -30.00
CA ASN A 693 -8.54 1.48 -29.33
C ASN A 693 -9.72 2.00 -28.49
N PHE A 694 -10.85 1.27 -28.52
CA PHE A 694 -12.06 1.63 -27.79
C PHE A 694 -12.23 0.75 -26.56
N SER A 695 -12.66 1.34 -25.45
CA SER A 695 -13.11 0.60 -24.29
C SER A 695 -14.33 1.27 -23.66
N ALA A 696 -15.19 0.47 -23.06
CA ALA A 696 -16.33 0.94 -22.29
C ALA A 696 -16.37 0.20 -20.95
N TYR A 697 -16.93 0.84 -19.95
CA TYR A 697 -17.10 0.23 -18.63
C TYR A 697 -18.43 0.62 -18.01
N TYR A 698 -18.95 -0.26 -17.17
CA TYR A 698 -20.03 0.01 -16.23
C TYR A 698 -19.64 -0.58 -14.88
N GLN A 699 -19.62 0.24 -13.83
CA GLN A 699 -19.21 -0.16 -12.49
C GLN A 699 -20.17 0.41 -11.46
N GLY A 700 -20.24 -0.24 -10.30
CA GLY A 700 -21.04 0.28 -9.18
C GLY A 700 -20.84 -0.51 -7.89
N ALA A 701 -21.45 0.02 -6.83
CA ALA A 701 -21.53 -0.63 -5.53
C ALA A 701 -23.02 -0.72 -5.12
N ILE A 702 -23.36 -1.85 -4.49
CA ILE A 702 -24.70 -2.06 -3.95
C ILE A 702 -24.72 -1.53 -2.52
N PRO A 703 -25.70 -0.74 -2.11
CA PRO A 703 -25.82 -0.22 -0.76
C PRO A 703 -25.80 -1.31 0.30
N CYS A 704 -25.15 -1.03 1.41
CA CYS A 704 -25.19 -1.86 2.61
C CYS A 704 -25.11 -0.98 3.86
N LYS A 705 -25.65 -1.49 4.97
CA LYS A 705 -25.53 -0.84 6.27
C LYS A 705 -24.13 -1.06 6.83
N GLY A 706 -23.43 0.01 7.17
CA GLY A 706 -22.11 0.00 7.80
C GLY A 706 -22.20 0.47 9.26
N LEU A 707 -21.32 -0.07 10.10
CA LEU A 707 -21.19 0.36 11.50
C LEU A 707 -19.99 1.29 11.65
N SER A 708 -20.24 2.45 12.23
CA SER A 708 -19.22 3.37 12.75
C SER A 708 -19.75 3.93 14.07
N ILE A 709 -19.30 3.37 15.18
CA ILE A 709 -19.86 3.67 16.50
C ILE A 709 -19.78 5.19 16.77
N PRO A 710 -20.87 5.82 17.25
CA PRO A 710 -22.13 5.23 17.70
C PRO A 710 -23.24 5.16 16.63
N MET A 711 -22.89 5.18 15.35
CA MET A 711 -23.84 5.29 14.23
C MET A 711 -23.84 4.07 13.31
N ILE A 712 -24.98 3.82 12.70
CA ILE A 712 -25.16 2.92 11.55
C ILE A 712 -25.44 3.80 10.32
N TYR A 713 -24.69 3.58 9.25
CA TYR A 713 -24.78 4.31 7.99
C TYR A 713 -25.23 3.40 6.87
N ASP A 714 -26.16 3.88 6.05
CA ASP A 714 -26.45 3.25 4.76
C ASP A 714 -25.44 3.79 3.72
N SER A 715 -24.66 2.92 3.12
CA SER A 715 -23.79 3.31 2.01
C SER A 715 -24.65 3.65 0.78
N GLU A 716 -24.19 4.61 0.00
CA GLU A 716 -24.89 5.05 -1.19
C GLU A 716 -24.86 4.02 -2.32
N LEU A 717 -25.93 3.94 -3.11
CA LEU A 717 -25.92 3.29 -4.40
C LEU A 717 -25.07 4.13 -5.36
N SER A 718 -23.90 3.62 -5.72
CA SER A 718 -23.04 4.29 -6.68
C SER A 718 -22.99 3.53 -8.00
N SER A 719 -23.00 4.25 -9.12
CA SER A 719 -22.80 3.68 -10.43
C SER A 719 -22.04 4.65 -11.33
N ALA A 720 -21.29 4.12 -12.28
CA ALA A 720 -20.62 4.92 -13.29
C ALA A 720 -20.56 4.15 -14.60
N ILE A 721 -20.83 4.86 -15.70
CA ILE A 721 -20.64 4.35 -17.06
C ILE A 721 -19.64 5.23 -17.78
N GLY A 722 -18.80 4.67 -18.63
CA GLY A 722 -17.88 5.48 -19.40
C GLY A 722 -17.39 4.78 -20.66
N VAL A 723 -17.00 5.60 -21.61
CA VAL A 723 -16.38 5.19 -22.87
C VAL A 723 -15.02 5.87 -22.98
N ARG A 724 -14.06 5.16 -23.56
CA ARG A 724 -12.70 5.63 -23.76
C ARG A 724 -12.24 5.33 -25.17
N TYR A 725 -11.48 6.26 -25.72
CA TYR A 725 -10.89 6.12 -27.06
C TYR A 725 -9.44 6.58 -27.06
N LYS A 726 -8.54 5.77 -27.57
CA LYS A 726 -7.11 6.05 -27.70
C LYS A 726 -6.76 6.33 -29.15
N TYR A 727 -6.13 7.46 -29.41
CA TYR A 727 -5.64 7.83 -30.75
C TYR A 727 -4.21 8.33 -30.67
N LYS A 728 -3.26 7.53 -31.09
CA LYS A 728 -1.81 7.81 -30.97
C LYS A 728 -1.44 8.15 -29.52
N ASP A 729 -0.93 9.36 -29.30
CA ASP A 729 -0.51 9.87 -28.00
C ASP A 729 -1.66 10.52 -27.20
N TRP A 730 -2.87 10.53 -27.75
CA TRP A 730 -4.07 11.05 -27.13
C TRP A 730 -4.94 9.94 -26.59
N ALA A 731 -5.55 10.18 -25.45
CA ALA A 731 -6.62 9.35 -24.93
C ALA A 731 -7.76 10.24 -24.42
N PHE A 732 -8.97 9.86 -24.76
CA PHE A 732 -10.20 10.57 -24.42
C PHE A 732 -11.08 9.62 -23.58
N GLN A 733 -11.69 10.14 -22.53
CA GLN A 733 -12.71 9.43 -21.77
C GLN A 733 -13.88 10.37 -21.56
N LEU A 734 -15.08 9.88 -21.87
CA LEU A 734 -16.34 10.49 -21.46
C LEU A 734 -17.00 9.51 -20.50
N SER A 735 -17.39 9.99 -19.34
CA SER A 735 -18.06 9.17 -18.34
C SER A 735 -19.20 9.94 -17.69
N CYS A 736 -20.13 9.17 -17.15
CA CYS A 736 -21.24 9.65 -16.35
C CYS A 736 -21.23 8.93 -15.02
N ASP A 737 -20.95 9.66 -13.95
CA ASP A 737 -21.02 9.16 -12.59
C ASP A 737 -22.45 9.29 -12.05
N ASN A 738 -22.79 8.39 -11.11
CA ASN A 738 -24.15 8.25 -10.59
C ASN A 738 -25.18 8.09 -11.72
N PHE A 739 -24.81 7.27 -12.72
CA PHE A 739 -25.66 7.04 -13.90
C PHE A 739 -26.97 6.39 -13.49
N LEU A 740 -28.09 7.13 -13.70
CA LEU A 740 -29.46 6.72 -13.30
C LEU A 740 -29.59 6.38 -11.80
N THR A 741 -28.72 6.91 -10.95
CA THR A 741 -28.78 6.75 -9.50
C THR A 741 -28.75 8.12 -8.83
N ASN A 742 -29.52 8.26 -7.74
CA ASN A 742 -29.44 9.44 -6.88
C ASN A 742 -28.73 9.03 -5.60
N PRO A 743 -27.47 9.44 -5.37
CA PRO A 743 -26.77 9.10 -4.15
C PRO A 743 -27.40 9.82 -2.96
N GLU A 744 -27.91 9.04 -2.05
CA GLU A 744 -28.53 9.49 -0.81
C GLU A 744 -28.00 8.64 0.33
N SER A 745 -27.53 9.27 1.38
CA SER A 745 -26.96 8.62 2.54
C SER A 745 -27.87 8.80 3.74
N HIS A 746 -28.18 7.70 4.41
CA HIS A 746 -28.95 7.70 5.65
C HIS A 746 -28.07 7.24 6.81
N TYR A 747 -28.35 7.77 8.00
CA TYR A 747 -27.73 7.29 9.21
C TYR A 747 -28.69 7.36 10.39
N HIS A 748 -28.42 6.54 11.39
CA HIS A 748 -29.10 6.56 12.69
C HIS A 748 -28.17 6.08 13.79
N SER A 749 -28.40 6.57 15.01
CA SER A 749 -27.66 6.12 16.18
C SER A 749 -28.05 4.72 16.60
N ILE A 750 -27.13 4.05 17.30
CA ILE A 750 -27.41 2.76 17.95
C ILE A 750 -28.41 2.98 19.08
N GLU A 751 -29.32 2.00 19.30
CA GLU A 751 -30.47 2.12 20.21
C GLU A 751 -30.13 2.59 21.64
N ASN A 752 -28.99 2.19 22.20
CA ASN A 752 -28.58 2.53 23.56
C ASN A 752 -27.81 3.85 23.67
N SER A 753 -27.70 4.63 22.61
CA SER A 753 -27.08 5.96 22.66
C SER A 753 -27.94 6.92 23.48
N ILE A 754 -27.31 7.68 24.39
CA ILE A 754 -27.99 8.72 25.17
C ILE A 754 -28.45 9.90 24.30
N VAL A 755 -27.80 10.11 23.16
CA VAL A 755 -28.27 10.99 22.09
C VAL A 755 -28.70 10.13 20.93
N ARG A 756 -29.99 10.14 20.65
CA ARG A 756 -30.57 9.46 19.49
C ARG A 756 -30.57 10.43 18.33
N THR A 757 -29.95 10.05 17.24
CA THR A 757 -29.92 10.88 16.04
C THR A 757 -30.16 10.02 14.81
N GLN A 758 -30.87 10.61 13.85
CA GLN A 758 -31.05 10.07 12.50
C GLN A 758 -31.00 11.19 11.50
N GLY A 759 -30.58 10.87 10.30
CA GLY A 759 -30.52 11.88 9.26
C GLY A 759 -30.33 11.31 7.86
N THR A 760 -30.51 12.21 6.91
CA THR A 760 -30.37 11.96 5.48
C THR A 760 -29.53 13.07 4.87
N SER A 761 -28.59 12.74 3.99
CA SER A 761 -27.85 13.72 3.22
C SER A 761 -27.79 13.34 1.74
N TYR A 762 -27.84 14.31 0.87
CA TYR A 762 -27.73 14.15 -0.58
C TYR A 762 -27.20 15.41 -1.23
N VAL A 763 -26.65 15.26 -2.44
CA VAL A 763 -26.27 16.40 -3.30
C VAL A 763 -27.26 16.46 -4.45
N LYS A 764 -28.01 17.53 -4.57
CA LYS A 764 -29.16 17.66 -5.50
C LYS A 764 -28.79 17.39 -6.95
N ASN A 765 -27.62 17.84 -7.39
CA ASN A 765 -27.13 17.66 -8.77
C ASN A 765 -26.03 16.60 -8.88
N ALA A 766 -25.98 15.67 -7.92
CA ALA A 766 -24.96 14.59 -7.91
C ALA A 766 -25.23 13.48 -8.93
N TRP A 767 -26.48 13.36 -9.42
CA TRP A 767 -26.86 12.34 -10.37
C TRP A 767 -26.51 12.73 -11.80
N ASN A 768 -26.06 11.74 -12.60
CA ASN A 768 -25.64 11.91 -13.99
C ASN A 768 -24.55 13.00 -14.18
N ARG A 769 -23.54 13.02 -13.33
CA ARG A 769 -22.37 13.91 -13.52
C ARG A 769 -21.55 13.47 -14.71
N VAL A 770 -21.50 14.30 -15.73
CA VAL A 770 -20.74 14.04 -16.94
C VAL A 770 -19.31 14.56 -16.78
N MET A 771 -18.33 13.69 -16.99
CA MET A 771 -16.92 14.01 -16.89
C MET A 771 -16.22 13.77 -18.22
N LEU A 772 -15.38 14.71 -18.63
CA LEU A 772 -14.47 14.62 -19.76
C LEU A 772 -13.03 14.54 -19.25
N LYS A 773 -12.33 13.47 -19.62
CA LYS A 773 -10.89 13.33 -19.37
C LYS A 773 -10.14 13.28 -20.70
N ILE A 774 -9.12 14.12 -20.83
CA ILE A 774 -8.23 14.17 -21.97
C ILE A 774 -6.81 13.96 -21.47
N ASN A 775 -6.13 12.96 -21.99
CA ASN A 775 -4.73 12.69 -21.69
C ASN A 775 -3.89 12.78 -22.97
N PHE A 776 -2.88 13.64 -22.94
CA PHE A 776 -1.90 13.78 -24.02
C PHE A 776 -0.50 13.43 -23.51
N ARG A 777 0.20 12.61 -24.26
CA ARG A 777 1.55 12.18 -23.91
C ARG A 777 2.54 12.56 -25.01
N PHE A 778 3.70 12.98 -24.58
CA PHE A 778 4.79 13.29 -25.48
C PHE A 778 6.10 12.70 -24.96
N GLY A 779 7.06 12.47 -25.84
CA GLY A 779 8.38 12.03 -25.41
C GLY A 779 9.24 11.60 -26.56
N LYS A 780 10.54 11.83 -26.40
CA LYS A 780 11.57 11.48 -27.37
C LYS A 780 12.76 10.88 -26.62
N GLY A 781 13.13 9.66 -26.96
CA GLY A 781 14.26 8.95 -26.34
C GLY A 781 14.26 7.49 -26.75
N LYS A 782 15.39 6.81 -26.58
CA LYS A 782 15.52 5.38 -26.82
C LYS A 782 15.02 4.59 -25.60
N GLN A 783 14.53 3.38 -25.79
CA GLN A 783 14.02 2.54 -24.69
C GLN A 783 15.13 1.63 -24.16
N TYR A 784 15.41 1.69 -22.87
CA TYR A 784 16.23 0.71 -22.14
C TYR A 784 15.38 -0.16 -21.21
N GLN A 785 15.93 -1.28 -20.78
CA GLN A 785 15.32 -2.12 -19.73
C GLN A 785 15.78 -1.60 -18.38
N GLU A 786 14.87 -1.22 -17.51
CA GLU A 786 15.20 -0.93 -16.11
C GLU A 786 15.71 -2.16 -15.39
N PRO A 787 16.80 -2.04 -14.64
CA PRO A 787 17.11 -3.05 -13.67
C PRO A 787 16.01 -3.02 -12.64
N VAL A 788 15.13 -3.97 -12.78
CA VAL A 788 14.20 -4.33 -11.72
C VAL A 788 15.05 -4.49 -10.46
N ARG A 789 14.68 -3.77 -9.40
CA ARG A 789 15.14 -4.11 -8.05
C ARG A 789 14.91 -5.62 -7.93
N LYS A 790 15.98 -6.41 -7.85
CA LYS A 790 15.85 -7.83 -7.64
C LYS A 790 15.11 -7.99 -6.32
N THR A 791 13.83 -8.27 -6.39
CA THR A 791 13.14 -8.83 -5.25
C THR A 791 13.90 -10.11 -4.94
N VAL A 792 14.20 -10.31 -3.67
CA VAL A 792 15.06 -11.35 -3.11
C VAL A 792 14.74 -12.78 -3.60
N GLU A 793 13.78 -12.96 -4.46
CA GLU A 793 13.18 -14.23 -4.85
C GLU A 793 13.44 -14.71 -6.28
N GLU A 794 14.19 -14.00 -7.11
CA GLU A 794 14.61 -14.59 -8.40
C GLU A 794 15.66 -15.72 -8.23
N GLY A 795 16.02 -16.03 -6.98
CA GLY A 795 16.94 -17.11 -6.61
C GLY A 795 16.44 -18.11 -5.56
N LEU A 796 15.15 -18.06 -5.15
CA LEU A 796 14.56 -19.03 -4.23
C LEU A 796 13.56 -19.94 -4.94
#